data_c00e1902326b573675e8da94f521b78f
#
_entry.id   c00e1902326b573675e8da94f521b78f
#
_cell.length_a   1.000
_cell.length_b   1.000
_cell.length_c   1.000
_cell.angle_alpha   90.00
_cell.angle_beta   90.00
_cell.angle_gamma   90.00
#
_symmetry.space_group_name_H-M   'P 1'
#
loop_
_entity.id
_entity.type
_entity.pdbx_description
1 polymer ?
#
loop_
_entity_poly.entity_id
_entity_poly.type
_entity_poly.pdbx_seq_one_letter_code
_entity_poly.pdbx_strand_id
1 'polypeptide(L)'
;MDSIKIRGARVHNLKNISVEIPRDKLVVITGVSGSGKSSLAFDTIYAEGQRRYMESLSSYARQFLGLPDKPDVEQIEGLSPAIAINQKTTNNNPRSTVGTVTEIYDYLRLLFARIGKPHCPKCGKPVQSQSVDQILAQILKLPNDTRFLLLAPVVKNRKGTHKDTLDKLSAAGFVRVKIDGKLRDLDEEISLAKTKKHSIDLVVDRLIVRDGIRSRLADSLETALKFGDGIVFVETDEKTLTFSEKNSCVDCGISLPDITPQLFSFNSPKGACPTCNGLGKVFDVRDFTTMYEWMAAVHDFKMTDLPEDACPACHGHRLKPEALSVKIADKNIAQVVDMSVDACKNFFATLELDATDKKIAAQILKEINSRLKFLCDVGLDYLSLSRKSSTLSGGESQRIRLATQIGSALTGVLYVLDEPSIGLHQHDNQKLLATLKKLRDLGNTVIVVEHDEETIRAADNIVDIGRGAGKSGGEVIAQGTAEEISRVENSLTGDYLSGRKKILVPTTRREFTRSLPITDACKNNLKNISVKIPLDVLTVVTGVSGSGKSTLIEEILYPKLREDDLTPLAIDKVIMIDQDPIGRTPRSNIATYTGVADHIRKLFAETNGAKMRGYKAGRFSFNVRGGRCESCGGNGVLKIPMNFLPDVYVTCDVCKGTRFNAETLDVKYKGANIADVLSMPVDEALEFFANVPTIKRMLQVLHDVGLGYIELGQSANTFSGGEAQRVKLAYELARPAGRLANIYIMDEPTTGLHFDDVKKLIDVIQRLVERGDTVIIIEHNLDVIKSADYIIDLGPEGGERGGEIVACGTPEEISHVENSYTAQALKALCK
;
A
#
# COMPACT_ATOMS: atom_id res chain seq x y z
N MET A 1 -0.03 -27.10 26.67
CA MET A 1 0.58 -27.80 25.52
C MET A 1 1.68 -26.91 25.03
N ASP A 2 2.91 -27.42 24.97
CA ASP A 2 4.10 -26.62 24.65
C ASP A 2 4.42 -26.59 23.15
N SER A 3 3.60 -27.31 22.34
CA SER A 3 3.78 -27.41 20.89
C SER A 3 2.48 -27.52 20.13
N ILE A 4 2.50 -27.13 18.85
CA ILE A 4 1.46 -27.37 17.85
C ILE A 4 1.84 -28.68 17.14
N LYS A 5 1.00 -29.69 17.23
CA LYS A 5 1.22 -31.02 16.64
C LYS A 5 0.33 -31.21 15.43
N ILE A 6 0.95 -31.37 14.27
CA ILE A 6 0.30 -31.60 12.99
C ILE A 6 0.56 -33.05 12.59
N ARG A 7 -0.48 -33.80 12.24
CA ARG A 7 -0.38 -35.18 11.77
C ARG A 7 -1.11 -35.35 10.45
N GLY A 8 -0.43 -35.93 9.48
CA GLY A 8 -1.05 -36.36 8.24
C GLY A 8 -1.53 -35.20 7.35
N ALA A 9 -0.75 -34.11 7.19
CA ALA A 9 -1.09 -33.01 6.30
C ALA A 9 -0.85 -33.39 4.84
N ARG A 10 -1.90 -33.22 3.99
CA ARG A 10 -1.91 -33.59 2.57
C ARG A 10 -2.40 -32.45 1.66
N VAL A 11 -2.43 -31.23 2.16
CA VAL A 11 -2.88 -30.06 1.39
C VAL A 11 -1.93 -29.81 0.22
N HIS A 12 -2.47 -29.66 -0.98
CA HIS A 12 -1.75 -29.45 -2.22
C HIS A 12 -0.66 -30.52 -2.48
N ASN A 13 0.61 -30.15 -2.43
CA ASN A 13 1.73 -31.04 -2.68
C ASN A 13 2.32 -31.70 -1.43
N LEU A 14 1.75 -31.46 -0.23
CA LEU A 14 2.24 -32.06 1.01
C LEU A 14 2.01 -33.59 1.03
N LYS A 15 3.05 -34.35 1.34
CA LYS A 15 3.08 -35.80 1.28
C LYS A 15 2.80 -36.46 2.63
N ASN A 16 1.59 -36.27 3.17
CA ASN A 16 1.16 -36.86 4.45
C ASN A 16 2.16 -36.55 5.60
N ILE A 17 2.59 -35.31 5.69
CA ILE A 17 3.63 -34.90 6.62
C ILE A 17 3.10 -34.77 8.06
N SER A 18 3.98 -35.07 9.02
CA SER A 18 3.74 -34.82 10.44
C SER A 18 4.86 -33.93 10.97
N VAL A 19 4.51 -32.86 11.70
CA VAL A 19 5.49 -31.88 12.21
C VAL A 19 5.02 -31.39 13.58
N GLU A 20 5.96 -31.14 14.48
CA GLU A 20 5.73 -30.56 15.80
C GLU A 20 6.41 -29.19 15.89
N ILE A 21 5.62 -28.14 16.03
CA ILE A 21 6.09 -26.75 16.06
C ILE A 21 6.02 -26.24 17.51
N PRO A 22 7.15 -25.78 18.10
CA PRO A 22 7.15 -25.24 19.47
C PRO A 22 6.34 -23.94 19.55
N ARG A 23 5.58 -23.78 20.66
CA ARG A 23 4.83 -22.55 20.93
C ARG A 23 5.74 -21.49 21.57
N ASP A 24 5.27 -20.23 21.48
CA ASP A 24 5.96 -19.07 22.05
C ASP A 24 7.39 -18.92 21.54
N LYS A 25 7.59 -19.29 20.27
CA LYS A 25 8.88 -19.29 19.56
C LYS A 25 8.72 -18.60 18.20
N LEU A 26 9.86 -18.11 17.69
CA LEU A 26 10.02 -17.70 16.31
C LEU A 26 10.39 -18.93 15.47
N VAL A 27 9.48 -19.38 14.63
CA VAL A 27 9.65 -20.55 13.79
C VAL A 27 9.70 -20.14 12.32
N VAL A 28 10.74 -20.56 11.62
CA VAL A 28 10.90 -20.30 10.19
C VAL A 28 10.58 -21.57 9.39
N ILE A 29 9.67 -21.44 8.42
CA ILE A 29 9.42 -22.48 7.42
C ILE A 29 10.15 -22.09 6.14
N THR A 30 11.12 -22.90 5.73
CA THR A 30 11.99 -22.61 4.59
C THR A 30 12.03 -23.79 3.59
N GLY A 31 12.74 -23.63 2.48
CA GLY A 31 12.91 -24.61 1.41
C GLY A 31 12.76 -23.97 0.02
N VAL A 32 13.00 -24.71 -1.04
CA VAL A 32 12.96 -24.20 -2.43
C VAL A 32 11.57 -23.67 -2.81
N SER A 33 11.51 -22.80 -3.83
CA SER A 33 10.22 -22.30 -4.36
C SER A 33 9.34 -23.48 -4.82
N GLY A 34 8.04 -23.47 -4.46
CA GLY A 34 7.11 -24.56 -4.79
C GLY A 34 7.28 -25.85 -3.95
N SER A 35 8.07 -25.86 -2.87
CA SER A 35 8.26 -27.06 -2.02
C SER A 35 7.07 -27.37 -1.11
N GLY A 36 6.11 -26.44 -0.90
CA GLY A 36 4.95 -26.64 -0.03
C GLY A 36 4.95 -25.81 1.26
N LYS A 37 5.85 -24.82 1.40
CA LYS A 37 5.94 -23.94 2.57
C LYS A 37 4.63 -23.23 2.90
N SER A 38 4.07 -22.55 1.92
CA SER A 38 2.80 -21.81 2.07
C SER A 38 1.64 -22.78 2.29
N SER A 39 1.67 -23.97 1.69
CA SER A 39 0.67 -25.03 1.93
C SER A 39 0.65 -25.48 3.38
N LEU A 40 1.82 -25.59 4.04
CA LEU A 40 1.88 -25.90 5.46
C LEU A 40 1.49 -24.70 6.32
N ALA A 41 2.08 -23.51 6.09
CA ALA A 41 1.90 -22.35 6.93
C ALA A 41 0.48 -21.75 6.84
N PHE A 42 0.01 -21.52 5.62
CA PHE A 42 -1.25 -20.80 5.36
C PHE A 42 -2.42 -21.75 5.12
N ASP A 43 -2.29 -22.69 4.17
CA ASP A 43 -3.41 -23.52 3.75
C ASP A 43 -3.69 -24.69 4.73
N THR A 44 -2.78 -24.96 5.68
CA THR A 44 -2.96 -25.97 6.73
C THR A 44 -3.08 -25.31 8.11
N ILE A 45 -2.02 -24.69 8.64
CA ILE A 45 -1.97 -24.20 10.02
C ILE A 45 -2.91 -23.00 10.23
N TYR A 46 -2.75 -21.98 9.42
CA TYR A 46 -3.58 -20.77 9.52
C TYR A 46 -5.03 -21.07 9.19
N ALA A 47 -5.30 -21.79 8.10
CA ALA A 47 -6.66 -22.13 7.67
C ALA A 47 -7.45 -22.89 8.75
N GLU A 48 -6.83 -23.87 9.41
CA GLU A 48 -7.46 -24.59 10.51
C GLU A 48 -7.63 -23.72 11.76
N GLY A 49 -6.65 -22.87 12.08
CA GLY A 49 -6.77 -21.92 13.19
C GLY A 49 -7.91 -20.92 12.99
N GLN A 50 -8.04 -20.37 11.78
CA GLN A 50 -9.14 -19.49 11.39
C GLN A 50 -10.49 -20.21 11.42
N ARG A 51 -10.56 -21.43 10.87
CA ARG A 51 -11.78 -22.24 10.86
C ARG A 51 -12.29 -22.47 12.28
N ARG A 52 -11.44 -22.90 13.22
CA ARG A 52 -11.80 -23.12 14.63
C ARG A 52 -12.25 -21.82 15.31
N TYR A 53 -11.58 -20.71 15.02
CA TYR A 53 -12.02 -19.42 15.54
C TYR A 53 -13.42 -19.07 15.04
N MET A 54 -13.69 -19.23 13.74
CA MET A 54 -15.01 -18.97 13.17
C MET A 54 -16.09 -19.92 13.71
N GLU A 55 -15.76 -21.20 13.98
CA GLU A 55 -16.68 -22.14 14.63
C GLU A 55 -17.09 -21.70 16.03
N SER A 56 -16.23 -20.99 16.75
CA SER A 56 -16.52 -20.45 18.08
C SER A 56 -17.47 -19.25 18.07
N LEU A 57 -17.68 -18.60 16.91
CA LEU A 57 -18.56 -17.45 16.77
C LEU A 57 -20.04 -17.85 16.77
N SER A 58 -20.93 -16.89 17.02
CA SER A 58 -22.37 -17.10 16.98
C SER A 58 -22.84 -17.58 15.59
N SER A 59 -23.96 -18.32 15.53
CA SER A 59 -24.55 -18.78 14.28
C SER A 59 -24.85 -17.65 13.30
N TYR A 60 -25.26 -16.48 13.81
CA TYR A 60 -25.50 -15.28 13.03
C TYR A 60 -24.20 -14.78 12.37
N ALA A 61 -23.11 -14.64 13.12
CA ALA A 61 -21.82 -14.22 12.58
C ALA A 61 -21.28 -15.19 11.52
N ARG A 62 -21.45 -16.51 11.74
CA ARG A 62 -21.05 -17.55 10.79
C ARG A 62 -21.77 -17.49 9.44
N GLN A 63 -23.06 -17.10 9.43
CA GLN A 63 -23.83 -16.91 8.18
C GLN A 63 -23.26 -15.80 7.29
N PHE A 64 -22.68 -14.74 7.88
CA PHE A 64 -22.09 -13.63 7.12
C PHE A 64 -20.65 -13.89 6.70
N LEU A 65 -19.86 -14.57 7.54
CA LEU A 65 -18.43 -14.76 7.30
C LEU A 65 -18.12 -16.00 6.45
N GLY A 66 -19.05 -16.96 6.38
CA GLY A 66 -18.80 -18.26 5.80
C GLY A 66 -17.85 -19.11 6.67
N LEU A 67 -17.94 -20.42 6.60
CA LEU A 67 -16.96 -21.31 7.20
C LEU A 67 -15.94 -21.71 6.12
N PRO A 68 -14.63 -21.49 6.32
CA PRO A 68 -13.62 -22.01 5.42
C PRO A 68 -13.69 -23.55 5.36
N ASP A 69 -13.31 -24.11 4.23
CA ASP A 69 -13.19 -25.56 4.09
C ASP A 69 -12.15 -26.11 5.07
N LYS A 70 -12.40 -27.32 5.57
CA LYS A 70 -11.43 -27.99 6.43
C LYS A 70 -10.22 -28.40 5.59
N PRO A 71 -8.99 -28.03 5.98
CA PRO A 71 -7.79 -28.48 5.28
C PRO A 71 -7.67 -30.02 5.34
N ASP A 72 -7.07 -30.62 4.31
CA ASP A 72 -6.79 -32.06 4.28
C ASP A 72 -5.65 -32.39 5.22
N VAL A 73 -6.02 -32.63 6.46
CA VAL A 73 -5.13 -32.98 7.58
C VAL A 73 -5.85 -33.92 8.52
N GLU A 74 -5.15 -34.96 9.02
CA GLU A 74 -5.74 -35.89 9.96
C GLU A 74 -6.05 -35.21 11.29
N GLN A 75 -5.07 -34.54 11.89
CA GLN A 75 -5.22 -33.91 13.19
C GLN A 75 -4.26 -32.73 13.37
N ILE A 76 -4.75 -31.63 13.99
CA ILE A 76 -3.92 -30.55 14.50
C ILE A 76 -4.32 -30.25 15.94
N GLU A 77 -3.34 -30.31 16.85
CA GLU A 77 -3.49 -29.98 18.27
C GLU A 77 -2.67 -28.73 18.63
N GLY A 78 -3.06 -28.05 19.72
CA GLY A 78 -2.29 -26.93 20.28
C GLY A 78 -2.40 -25.60 19.54
N LEU A 79 -3.33 -25.45 18.57
CA LEU A 79 -3.54 -24.17 17.86
C LEU A 79 -4.12 -23.11 18.78
N SER A 80 -3.52 -21.91 18.70
CA SER A 80 -4.08 -20.65 19.21
C SER A 80 -4.88 -19.95 18.12
N PRO A 81 -5.68 -18.89 18.47
CA PRO A 81 -6.25 -18.01 17.48
C PRO A 81 -5.17 -17.52 16.51
N ALA A 82 -5.42 -17.64 15.21
CA ALA A 82 -4.41 -17.38 14.20
C ALA A 82 -4.66 -16.07 13.43
N ILE A 83 -3.61 -15.32 13.18
CA ILE A 83 -3.61 -14.09 12.39
C ILE A 83 -2.59 -14.25 11.25
N ALA A 84 -3.04 -14.08 10.00
CA ALA A 84 -2.15 -14.09 8.85
C ALA A 84 -1.81 -12.67 8.39
N ILE A 85 -0.55 -12.47 8.04
CA ILE A 85 -0.05 -11.24 7.46
C ILE A 85 0.55 -11.57 6.08
N ASN A 86 -0.35 -11.57 5.08
CA ASN A 86 -0.01 -11.89 3.68
C ASN A 86 0.43 -10.66 2.90
N GLN A 87 1.21 -10.89 1.86
CA GLN A 87 1.71 -9.87 0.94
C GLN A 87 0.63 -9.31 0.00
N LYS A 88 -0.32 -10.15 -0.46
CA LYS A 88 -1.20 -9.91 -1.63
C LYS A 88 -2.37 -8.93 -1.46
N THR A 89 -2.58 -8.26 -0.36
CA THR A 89 -3.76 -7.41 -0.18
C THR A 89 -3.42 -5.92 -0.23
N THR A 90 -3.16 -5.38 -1.42
CA THR A 90 -3.23 -3.94 -1.65
C THR A 90 -4.69 -3.49 -1.55
N ASN A 91 -4.95 -2.58 -0.63
CA ASN A 91 -6.28 -1.97 -0.52
C ASN A 91 -6.44 -0.93 -1.64
N ASN A 92 -7.20 -1.27 -2.67
CA ASN A 92 -7.46 -0.39 -3.82
C ASN A 92 -8.43 0.77 -3.51
N ASN A 93 -8.81 0.98 -2.25
CA ASN A 93 -9.66 2.10 -1.88
C ASN A 93 -8.86 3.41 -1.97
N PRO A 94 -9.22 4.35 -2.87
CA PRO A 94 -8.47 5.60 -3.08
C PRO A 94 -8.49 6.53 -1.85
N ARG A 95 -9.34 6.26 -0.87
CA ARG A 95 -9.42 7.00 0.39
C ARG A 95 -8.52 6.45 1.49
N SER A 96 -8.03 5.22 1.35
CA SER A 96 -7.14 4.62 2.34
C SER A 96 -5.74 5.24 2.29
N THR A 97 -5.22 5.62 3.45
CA THR A 97 -3.86 6.16 3.65
C THR A 97 -3.15 5.40 4.75
N VAL A 98 -1.83 5.56 4.85
CA VAL A 98 -1.04 5.01 5.97
C VAL A 98 -1.68 5.40 7.31
N GLY A 99 -2.00 6.68 7.50
CA GLY A 99 -2.62 7.18 8.73
C GLY A 99 -3.98 6.55 9.06
N THR A 100 -4.80 6.22 8.03
CA THR A 100 -6.11 5.57 8.27
C THR A 100 -5.98 4.07 8.54
N VAL A 101 -5.07 3.38 7.88
CA VAL A 101 -4.85 1.94 8.08
C VAL A 101 -4.23 1.66 9.46
N THR A 102 -3.39 2.58 9.95
CA THR A 102 -2.75 2.49 11.28
C THR A 102 -3.60 3.08 12.40
N GLU A 103 -4.81 3.58 12.09
CA GLU A 103 -5.71 4.28 13.01
C GLU A 103 -5.13 5.59 13.60
N ILE A 104 -3.91 5.97 13.26
CA ILE A 104 -3.28 7.21 13.74
C ILE A 104 -4.13 8.42 13.36
N TYR A 105 -4.72 8.41 12.16
CA TYR A 105 -5.58 9.50 11.69
C TYR A 105 -6.82 9.70 12.56
N ASP A 106 -7.39 8.64 13.12
CA ASP A 106 -8.56 8.74 14.00
C ASP A 106 -8.20 9.38 15.33
N TYR A 107 -7.03 9.07 15.88
CA TYR A 107 -6.51 9.76 17.06
C TYR A 107 -6.13 11.22 16.78
N LEU A 108 -5.57 11.52 15.59
CA LEU A 108 -5.30 12.90 15.19
C LEU A 108 -6.58 13.72 15.09
N ARG A 109 -7.64 13.19 14.48
CA ARG A 109 -8.95 13.85 14.42
C ARG A 109 -9.50 14.17 15.82
N LEU A 110 -9.34 13.23 16.75
CA LEU A 110 -9.75 13.44 18.15
C LEU A 110 -8.87 14.51 18.82
N LEU A 111 -7.56 14.47 18.63
CA LEU A 111 -6.62 15.42 19.20
C LEU A 111 -6.94 16.85 18.72
N PHE A 112 -7.07 17.05 17.39
CA PHE A 112 -7.40 18.35 16.81
C PHE A 112 -8.77 18.87 17.24
N ALA A 113 -9.73 17.98 17.47
CA ALA A 113 -11.05 18.37 17.98
C ALA A 113 -11.03 18.78 19.45
N ARG A 114 -10.07 18.31 20.26
CA ARG A 114 -10.02 18.56 21.70
C ARG A 114 -9.11 19.72 22.11
N ILE A 115 -7.94 19.83 21.49
CA ILE A 115 -6.94 20.86 21.84
C ILE A 115 -6.57 21.78 20.67
N GLY A 116 -7.14 21.56 19.49
CA GLY A 116 -6.88 22.39 18.32
C GLY A 116 -7.41 23.81 18.48
N LYS A 117 -6.59 24.81 18.17
CA LYS A 117 -6.94 26.22 18.22
C LYS A 117 -7.44 26.71 16.86
N PRO A 118 -8.71 27.12 16.74
CA PRO A 118 -9.27 27.57 15.48
C PRO A 118 -8.71 28.94 15.05
N HIS A 119 -8.48 29.08 13.75
CA HIS A 119 -8.07 30.30 13.10
C HIS A 119 -9.04 30.64 11.97
N CYS A 120 -9.10 31.91 11.59
CA CYS A 120 -9.92 32.30 10.46
C CYS A 120 -9.34 31.79 9.14
N PRO A 121 -10.09 31.05 8.30
CA PRO A 121 -9.57 30.51 7.05
C PRO A 121 -9.22 31.61 6.03
N LYS A 122 -9.70 32.85 6.21
CA LYS A 122 -9.43 33.99 5.31
C LYS A 122 -8.26 34.86 5.77
N CYS A 123 -8.22 35.27 7.04
CA CYS A 123 -7.20 36.20 7.53
C CYS A 123 -6.15 35.57 8.45
N GLY A 124 -6.29 34.28 8.81
CA GLY A 124 -5.37 33.53 9.65
C GLY A 124 -5.35 33.90 11.13
N LYS A 125 -6.15 34.89 11.58
CA LYS A 125 -6.20 35.30 12.98
C LYS A 125 -6.85 34.22 13.85
N PRO A 126 -6.38 34.02 15.12
CA PRO A 126 -7.01 33.09 16.04
C PRO A 126 -8.47 33.49 16.29
N VAL A 127 -9.33 32.49 16.37
CA VAL A 127 -10.75 32.63 16.64
C VAL A 127 -11.04 31.97 17.99
N GLN A 128 -11.71 32.67 18.88
CA GLN A 128 -12.10 32.16 20.20
C GLN A 128 -13.58 32.38 20.42
N SER A 129 -14.27 31.38 20.95
CA SER A 129 -15.59 31.58 21.53
C SER A 129 -15.44 32.23 22.90
N GLN A 130 -16.29 33.20 23.20
CA GLN A 130 -16.31 33.90 24.49
C GLN A 130 -17.58 33.58 25.24
N SER A 131 -17.50 33.22 26.50
CA SER A 131 -18.70 33.09 27.32
C SER A 131 -19.32 34.45 27.57
N VAL A 132 -20.62 34.47 27.88
CA VAL A 132 -21.34 35.71 28.26
C VAL A 132 -20.58 36.44 29.37
N ASP A 133 -20.08 35.71 30.39
CA ASP A 133 -19.30 36.32 31.50
C ASP A 133 -17.97 36.94 31.03
N GLN A 134 -17.30 36.32 30.04
CA GLN A 134 -16.05 36.87 29.48
C GLN A 134 -16.33 38.12 28.65
N ILE A 135 -17.41 38.12 27.86
CA ILE A 135 -17.85 39.29 27.09
C ILE A 135 -18.19 40.41 28.06
N LEU A 136 -18.97 40.12 29.07
CA LEU A 136 -19.37 41.05 30.11
C LEU A 136 -18.15 41.66 30.84
N ALA A 137 -17.18 40.83 31.25
CA ALA A 137 -15.96 41.29 31.90
C ALA A 137 -15.11 42.20 30.99
N GLN A 138 -15.13 41.99 29.66
CA GLN A 138 -14.42 42.85 28.70
C GLN A 138 -15.14 44.19 28.50
N ILE A 139 -16.48 44.20 28.44
CA ILE A 139 -17.26 45.43 28.29
C ILE A 139 -17.09 46.30 29.54
N LEU A 140 -17.10 45.69 30.74
CA LEU A 140 -16.90 46.39 32.01
C LEU A 140 -15.47 46.98 32.20
N LYS A 141 -14.50 46.60 31.35
CA LYS A 141 -13.16 47.22 31.32
C LYS A 141 -13.12 48.54 30.56
N LEU A 142 -14.17 48.88 29.82
CA LEU A 142 -14.26 50.21 29.18
C LEU A 142 -14.27 51.31 30.26
N PRO A 143 -13.77 52.53 29.91
CA PRO A 143 -13.77 53.65 30.85
C PRO A 143 -15.17 53.94 31.44
N ASN A 144 -15.21 54.33 32.69
CA ASN A 144 -16.49 54.73 33.32
C ASN A 144 -17.11 55.90 32.51
N ASP A 145 -18.46 55.94 32.50
CA ASP A 145 -19.29 56.87 31.72
C ASP A 145 -19.24 56.69 30.20
N THR A 146 -18.55 55.67 29.68
CA THR A 146 -18.61 55.32 28.25
C THR A 146 -20.04 54.93 27.88
N ARG A 147 -20.61 55.65 26.88
CA ARG A 147 -21.92 55.32 26.28
C ARG A 147 -21.70 54.34 25.12
N PHE A 148 -22.56 53.32 25.07
CA PHE A 148 -22.50 52.37 23.98
C PHE A 148 -23.85 51.78 23.58
N LEU A 149 -23.97 51.37 22.33
CA LEU A 149 -25.10 50.58 21.82
C LEU A 149 -24.75 49.12 21.82
N LEU A 150 -25.66 48.33 22.34
CA LEU A 150 -25.59 46.89 22.23
C LEU A 150 -26.40 46.43 21.01
N LEU A 151 -25.72 45.89 19.99
CA LEU A 151 -26.32 45.57 18.69
C LEU A 151 -26.23 44.05 18.40
N ALA A 152 -27.32 43.50 17.88
CA ALA A 152 -27.37 42.13 17.39
C ALA A 152 -27.48 42.13 15.86
N PRO A 153 -26.48 41.56 15.12
CA PRO A 153 -26.53 41.52 13.64
C PRO A 153 -27.52 40.47 13.16
N VAL A 154 -28.69 40.90 12.72
CA VAL A 154 -29.77 40.01 12.24
C VAL A 154 -29.68 39.72 10.76
N VAL A 155 -29.23 40.67 9.93
CA VAL A 155 -28.99 40.48 8.50
C VAL A 155 -27.60 40.99 8.16
N LYS A 156 -26.79 40.14 7.53
CA LYS A 156 -25.40 40.51 7.13
C LYS A 156 -25.27 40.48 5.62
N ASN A 157 -25.15 41.65 5.01
CA ASN A 157 -24.80 41.82 3.59
C ASN A 157 -25.64 40.94 2.63
N ARG A 158 -26.98 40.86 2.83
CA ARG A 158 -27.90 40.05 2.02
C ARG A 158 -28.81 40.94 1.16
N LYS A 159 -29.12 40.47 -0.09
CA LYS A 159 -30.11 41.12 -0.96
C LYS A 159 -31.50 40.78 -0.46
N GLY A 160 -32.41 41.73 -0.53
CA GLY A 160 -33.84 41.55 -0.21
C GLY A 160 -34.46 42.77 0.47
N THR A 161 -35.77 42.81 0.57
CA THR A 161 -36.50 43.88 1.28
C THR A 161 -36.49 43.67 2.81
N HIS A 162 -36.22 42.42 3.26
CA HIS A 162 -36.14 42.01 4.68
C HIS A 162 -37.37 42.41 5.54
N LYS A 163 -38.52 42.66 4.89
CA LYS A 163 -39.77 43.11 5.55
C LYS A 163 -40.21 42.15 6.68
N ASP A 164 -40.26 40.82 6.35
CA ASP A 164 -40.62 39.80 7.36
C ASP A 164 -39.69 39.76 8.58
N THR A 165 -38.45 40.12 8.39
CA THR A 165 -37.45 40.20 9.50
C THR A 165 -37.74 41.42 10.35
N LEU A 166 -37.97 42.58 9.73
CA LEU A 166 -38.29 43.82 10.45
C LEU A 166 -39.61 43.70 11.21
N ASP A 167 -40.63 43.11 10.58
CA ASP A 167 -41.95 42.88 11.20
C ASP A 167 -41.85 41.96 12.43
N LYS A 168 -41.01 40.92 12.38
CA LYS A 168 -40.73 40.03 13.51
C LYS A 168 -40.03 40.73 14.65
N LEU A 169 -39.10 41.62 14.35
CA LEU A 169 -38.37 42.39 15.37
C LEU A 169 -39.34 43.41 16.06
N SER A 170 -40.17 44.10 15.30
CA SER A 170 -41.20 44.97 15.82
C SER A 170 -42.20 44.19 16.69
N ALA A 171 -42.70 43.04 16.23
CA ALA A 171 -43.59 42.16 17.00
C ALA A 171 -42.94 41.61 18.29
N ALA A 172 -41.60 41.49 18.33
CA ALA A 172 -40.86 41.10 19.52
C ALA A 172 -40.68 42.27 20.54
N GLY A 173 -41.20 43.47 20.25
CA GLY A 173 -41.16 44.62 21.12
C GLY A 173 -39.92 45.51 21.02
N PHE A 174 -39.08 45.32 19.99
CA PHE A 174 -37.94 46.20 19.77
C PHE A 174 -38.35 47.45 19.01
N VAL A 175 -37.63 48.54 19.29
CA VAL A 175 -38.01 49.88 18.79
C VAL A 175 -37.07 50.34 17.68
N ARG A 176 -35.81 49.90 17.64
CA ARG A 176 -34.77 50.43 16.74
C ARG A 176 -33.92 49.37 16.09
N VAL A 177 -33.56 49.69 14.86
CA VAL A 177 -32.56 48.96 14.09
C VAL A 177 -31.56 49.90 13.47
N LYS A 178 -30.38 49.39 13.19
CA LYS A 178 -29.35 50.11 12.42
C LYS A 178 -29.26 49.43 11.04
N ILE A 179 -29.64 50.14 9.98
CA ILE A 179 -29.67 49.64 8.62
C ILE A 179 -28.56 50.36 7.82
N ASP A 180 -27.64 49.55 7.28
CA ASP A 180 -26.51 50.07 6.48
C ASP A 180 -25.74 51.23 7.19
N GLY A 181 -25.59 51.09 8.50
CA GLY A 181 -24.90 52.08 9.34
C GLY A 181 -25.78 53.24 9.86
N LYS A 182 -27.06 53.31 9.47
CA LYS A 182 -27.97 54.42 9.90
C LYS A 182 -29.02 53.84 10.89
N LEU A 183 -29.23 54.54 12.04
CA LEU A 183 -30.30 54.25 12.96
C LEU A 183 -31.66 54.61 12.34
N ARG A 184 -32.61 53.68 12.50
CA ARG A 184 -34.02 53.80 12.10
C ARG A 184 -34.92 53.30 13.19
N ASP A 185 -36.06 53.94 13.37
CA ASP A 185 -37.10 53.44 14.26
C ASP A 185 -37.96 52.40 13.48
N LEU A 186 -38.35 51.30 14.16
CA LEU A 186 -39.13 50.20 13.52
C LEU A 186 -40.60 50.59 13.28
N ASP A 187 -41.07 51.69 13.89
CA ASP A 187 -42.40 52.26 13.66
C ASP A 187 -42.47 53.08 12.38
N GLU A 188 -41.31 53.43 11.75
CA GLU A 188 -41.27 54.08 10.47
C GLU A 188 -41.48 53.07 9.31
N GLU A 189 -42.05 53.55 8.20
CA GLU A 189 -42.14 52.73 6.98
C GLU A 189 -40.71 52.56 6.36
N ILE A 190 -40.12 51.37 6.55
CA ILE A 190 -38.81 51.03 6.06
C ILE A 190 -38.91 50.31 4.73
N SER A 191 -38.57 51.01 3.63
CA SER A 191 -38.52 50.42 2.28
C SER A 191 -37.06 50.18 1.88
N LEU A 192 -36.68 48.91 1.68
CA LEU A 192 -35.33 48.52 1.26
C LEU A 192 -35.37 48.01 -0.20
N ALA A 193 -34.29 48.35 -0.93
CA ALA A 193 -34.19 47.96 -2.35
C ALA A 193 -33.89 46.46 -2.48
N LYS A 194 -34.76 45.70 -3.15
CA LYS A 194 -34.65 44.23 -3.34
C LYS A 194 -33.34 43.81 -4.00
N THR A 195 -32.73 44.64 -4.82
CA THR A 195 -31.52 44.36 -5.62
C THR A 195 -30.22 44.70 -4.90
N LYS A 196 -30.27 45.52 -3.84
CA LYS A 196 -29.11 45.92 -3.05
C LYS A 196 -28.90 44.97 -1.86
N LYS A 197 -27.64 44.89 -1.45
CA LYS A 197 -27.29 44.16 -0.23
C LYS A 197 -27.45 45.06 0.97
N HIS A 198 -28.12 44.58 1.99
CA HIS A 198 -28.36 45.32 3.22
C HIS A 198 -27.78 44.57 4.44
N SER A 199 -27.37 45.34 5.44
CA SER A 199 -26.99 44.88 6.76
C SER A 199 -27.94 45.48 7.79
N ILE A 200 -28.51 44.68 8.64
CA ILE A 200 -29.48 45.11 9.65
C ILE A 200 -29.00 44.62 11.01
N ASP A 201 -28.69 45.56 11.90
CA ASP A 201 -28.31 45.29 13.29
C ASP A 201 -29.46 45.74 14.20
N LEU A 202 -29.96 44.86 15.03
CA LEU A 202 -30.96 45.17 16.04
C LEU A 202 -30.32 45.92 17.17
N VAL A 203 -30.88 47.05 17.59
CA VAL A 203 -30.46 47.77 18.80
C VAL A 203 -31.18 47.15 19.96
N VAL A 204 -30.45 46.34 20.77
CA VAL A 204 -30.99 45.64 21.91
C VAL A 204 -31.08 46.56 23.15
N ASP A 205 -30.02 47.29 23.40
CA ASP A 205 -30.01 48.24 24.56
C ASP A 205 -29.01 49.41 24.31
N ARG A 206 -29.22 50.48 25.08
CA ARG A 206 -28.35 51.65 25.18
C ARG A 206 -27.87 51.78 26.61
N LEU A 207 -26.60 51.61 26.80
CA LEU A 207 -26.05 51.49 28.15
C LEU A 207 -24.89 52.47 28.37
N ILE A 208 -24.62 52.72 29.64
CA ILE A 208 -23.48 53.54 30.07
C ILE A 208 -22.72 52.68 31.10
N VAL A 209 -21.40 52.62 30.95
CA VAL A 209 -20.57 51.91 31.93
C VAL A 209 -20.56 52.61 33.25
N ARG A 210 -21.21 52.00 34.30
CA ARG A 210 -21.29 52.54 35.67
C ARG A 210 -21.39 51.39 36.66
N ASP A 211 -21.11 51.64 37.90
CA ASP A 211 -21.31 50.64 38.96
C ASP A 211 -22.78 50.18 39.01
N GLY A 212 -23.00 48.90 39.14
CA GLY A 212 -24.31 48.26 39.17
C GLY A 212 -24.96 47.87 37.86
N ILE A 213 -24.34 48.20 36.70
CA ILE A 213 -24.92 47.85 35.39
C ILE A 213 -24.84 46.34 35.04
N ARG A 214 -24.10 45.58 35.81
CA ARG A 214 -23.75 44.18 35.49
C ARG A 214 -24.97 43.28 35.17
N SER A 215 -26.01 43.33 36.01
CA SER A 215 -27.19 42.47 35.79
C SER A 215 -27.94 42.84 34.50
N ARG A 216 -28.22 44.15 34.31
CA ARG A 216 -28.88 44.60 33.09
C ARG A 216 -28.08 44.33 31.82
N LEU A 217 -26.76 44.49 31.89
CA LEU A 217 -25.87 44.20 30.74
C LEU A 217 -25.85 42.71 30.43
N ALA A 218 -25.89 41.83 31.44
CA ALA A 218 -25.98 40.39 31.27
C ALA A 218 -27.25 39.98 30.50
N ASP A 219 -28.41 40.47 30.98
CA ASP A 219 -29.74 40.19 30.37
C ASP A 219 -29.80 40.72 28.92
N SER A 220 -29.27 41.91 28.70
CA SER A 220 -29.19 42.49 27.36
C SER A 220 -28.22 41.77 26.42
N LEU A 221 -27.07 41.25 26.93
CA LEU A 221 -26.13 40.42 26.21
C LEU A 221 -26.75 39.07 25.77
N GLU A 222 -27.44 38.38 26.69
CA GLU A 222 -28.12 37.14 26.34
C GLU A 222 -29.16 37.37 25.25
N THR A 223 -29.93 38.46 25.35
CA THR A 223 -30.89 38.84 24.29
C THR A 223 -30.18 39.16 22.99
N ALA A 224 -29.11 39.94 23.02
CA ALA A 224 -28.35 40.29 21.83
C ALA A 224 -27.72 39.05 21.12
N LEU A 225 -27.15 38.15 21.92
CA LEU A 225 -26.59 36.90 21.41
C LEU A 225 -27.64 35.98 20.76
N LYS A 226 -28.82 35.90 21.38
CA LYS A 226 -29.96 35.15 20.85
C LYS A 226 -30.42 35.64 19.47
N PHE A 227 -30.58 36.97 19.29
CA PHE A 227 -31.04 37.55 18.02
C PHE A 227 -29.91 37.70 17.00
N GLY A 228 -28.63 37.88 17.43
CA GLY A 228 -27.46 38.01 16.61
C GLY A 228 -26.82 36.67 16.25
N ASP A 229 -27.50 35.52 16.46
CA ASP A 229 -26.97 34.17 16.19
C ASP A 229 -25.59 33.95 16.87
N GLY A 230 -25.46 34.35 18.13
CA GLY A 230 -24.25 34.24 18.95
C GLY A 230 -23.20 35.32 18.69
N ILE A 231 -23.54 36.40 17.99
CA ILE A 231 -22.65 37.52 17.75
C ILE A 231 -23.31 38.81 18.28
N VAL A 232 -22.50 39.63 18.90
CA VAL A 232 -22.94 40.94 19.44
C VAL A 232 -21.91 42.02 19.11
N PHE A 233 -22.42 43.19 18.73
CA PHE A 233 -21.60 44.38 18.55
C PHE A 233 -21.82 45.35 19.72
N VAL A 234 -20.71 45.89 20.21
CA VAL A 234 -20.72 46.98 21.20
C VAL A 234 -20.16 48.21 20.53
N GLU A 235 -21.02 49.10 20.17
CA GLU A 235 -20.63 50.32 19.44
C GLU A 235 -20.53 51.51 20.43
N THR A 236 -19.33 52.03 20.54
CA THR A 236 -19.05 53.31 21.26
C THR A 236 -18.89 54.44 20.27
N ASP A 237 -18.80 55.65 20.73
CA ASP A 237 -18.59 56.83 19.87
C ASP A 237 -17.27 56.77 19.09
N GLU A 238 -16.28 55.98 19.57
CA GLU A 238 -14.95 55.86 18.95
C GLU A 238 -14.76 54.63 18.11
N LYS A 239 -15.36 53.49 18.49
CA LYS A 239 -15.12 52.15 17.89
C LYS A 239 -16.29 51.19 18.13
N THR A 240 -16.36 50.22 17.20
CA THR A 240 -17.27 49.06 17.42
C THR A 240 -16.42 47.85 17.83
N LEU A 241 -16.75 47.30 18.98
CA LEU A 241 -16.19 46.01 19.47
C LEU A 241 -17.14 44.89 19.06
N THR A 242 -16.59 43.82 18.57
CA THR A 242 -17.36 42.62 18.20
C THR A 242 -17.00 41.49 19.14
N PHE A 243 -18.03 40.83 19.67
CA PHE A 243 -17.89 39.65 20.51
C PHE A 243 -18.70 38.49 19.92
N SER A 244 -18.29 37.29 20.20
CA SER A 244 -18.99 36.09 19.71
C SER A 244 -18.96 34.97 20.74
N GLU A 245 -20.12 34.39 21.00
CA GLU A 245 -20.25 33.13 21.73
C GLU A 245 -19.87 31.91 20.88
N LYS A 246 -19.96 32.02 19.54
CA LYS A 246 -19.55 31.03 18.58
C LYS A 246 -18.13 31.31 18.09
N ASN A 247 -17.45 30.29 17.56
CA ASN A 247 -16.15 30.43 16.91
C ASN A 247 -16.29 31.27 15.64
N SER A 248 -16.23 32.58 15.74
CA SER A 248 -16.40 33.50 14.60
C SER A 248 -15.23 34.48 14.49
N CYS A 249 -14.80 34.74 13.27
CA CYS A 249 -13.80 35.77 13.01
C CYS A 249 -14.47 37.15 13.06
N VAL A 250 -14.01 38.00 13.96
CA VAL A 250 -14.50 39.36 14.13
C VAL A 250 -14.33 40.24 12.88
N ASP A 251 -13.15 40.10 12.20
CA ASP A 251 -12.81 40.96 11.06
C ASP A 251 -13.48 40.48 9.75
N CYS A 252 -13.58 39.16 9.56
CA CYS A 252 -14.08 38.58 8.31
C CYS A 252 -15.57 38.20 8.37
N GLY A 253 -16.17 38.13 9.55
CA GLY A 253 -17.55 37.71 9.76
C GLY A 253 -17.81 36.23 9.41
N ILE A 254 -16.74 35.41 9.36
CA ILE A 254 -16.83 33.98 9.06
C ILE A 254 -17.01 33.23 10.37
N SER A 255 -18.11 32.48 10.50
CA SER A 255 -18.35 31.56 11.60
C SER A 255 -17.81 30.18 11.25
N LEU A 256 -17.04 29.60 12.15
CA LEU A 256 -16.57 28.21 12.00
C LEU A 256 -17.63 27.24 12.54
N PRO A 257 -17.79 26.07 11.94
CA PRO A 257 -18.66 25.03 12.46
C PRO A 257 -18.11 24.49 13.80
N ASP A 258 -18.93 23.73 14.51
CA ASP A 258 -18.49 23.06 15.74
C ASP A 258 -17.29 22.17 15.47
N ILE A 259 -16.25 22.32 16.29
CA ILE A 259 -15.00 21.57 16.16
C ILE A 259 -15.21 20.17 16.73
N THR A 260 -15.67 19.27 15.86
CA THR A 260 -15.90 17.85 16.18
C THR A 260 -14.92 16.97 15.40
N PRO A 261 -14.65 15.72 15.82
CA PRO A 261 -13.79 14.81 15.06
C PRO A 261 -14.27 14.55 13.61
N GLN A 262 -15.57 14.75 13.34
CA GLN A 262 -16.14 14.61 12.00
C GLN A 262 -15.70 15.74 11.05
N LEU A 263 -15.37 16.94 11.58
CA LEU A 263 -14.86 18.06 10.81
C LEU A 263 -13.51 17.74 10.14
N PHE A 264 -12.71 16.88 10.77
CA PHE A 264 -11.40 16.45 10.28
C PHE A 264 -11.45 15.15 9.47
N SER A 265 -12.64 14.64 9.13
CA SER A 265 -12.79 13.42 8.35
C SER A 265 -13.05 13.74 6.88
N PHE A 266 -12.14 13.35 6.00
CA PHE A 266 -12.34 13.44 4.55
C PHE A 266 -13.35 12.40 4.01
N ASN A 267 -13.83 11.46 4.85
CA ASN A 267 -14.91 10.53 4.54
C ASN A 267 -16.28 11.04 5.00
N SER A 268 -16.33 12.15 5.74
CA SER A 268 -17.57 12.76 6.22
C SER A 268 -17.92 14.01 5.40
N PRO A 269 -19.18 14.22 5.00
CA PRO A 269 -19.60 15.45 4.32
C PRO A 269 -19.34 16.73 5.12
N LYS A 270 -19.18 16.61 6.45
CA LYS A 270 -18.84 17.74 7.31
C LYS A 270 -17.42 18.26 7.11
N GLY A 271 -16.46 17.34 6.85
CA GLY A 271 -15.04 17.67 6.71
C GLY A 271 -14.50 17.58 5.30
N ALA A 272 -15.08 16.74 4.45
CA ALA A 272 -14.61 16.50 3.08
C ALA A 272 -14.68 17.76 2.21
N CYS A 273 -13.64 18.01 1.43
CA CYS A 273 -13.65 19.04 0.39
C CYS A 273 -14.80 18.78 -0.60
N PRO A 274 -15.73 19.73 -0.83
CA PRO A 274 -16.89 19.51 -1.69
C PRO A 274 -16.54 19.34 -3.16
N THR A 275 -15.39 19.87 -3.61
CA THR A 275 -14.95 19.80 -5.02
C THR A 275 -14.47 18.39 -5.39
N CYS A 276 -13.68 17.75 -4.52
CA CYS A 276 -13.13 16.40 -4.76
C CYS A 276 -13.78 15.30 -3.91
N ASN A 277 -14.82 15.63 -3.12
CA ASN A 277 -15.47 14.68 -2.21
C ASN A 277 -14.49 13.91 -1.30
N GLY A 278 -13.41 14.57 -0.85
CA GLY A 278 -12.40 13.97 0.01
C GLY A 278 -11.36 13.10 -0.70
N LEU A 279 -11.31 13.08 -2.03
CA LEU A 279 -10.32 12.33 -2.80
C LEU A 279 -8.97 13.06 -2.91
N GLY A 280 -8.95 14.40 -2.80
CA GLY A 280 -7.76 15.24 -2.94
C GLY A 280 -7.38 15.52 -4.39
N LYS A 281 -8.02 14.88 -5.34
CA LYS A 281 -7.75 14.96 -6.77
C LYS A 281 -9.03 15.12 -7.55
N VAL A 282 -8.95 15.75 -8.72
CA VAL A 282 -10.04 15.88 -9.69
C VAL A 282 -9.62 15.13 -10.94
N PHE A 283 -10.53 14.35 -11.48
CA PHE A 283 -10.35 13.71 -12.78
C PHE A 283 -10.95 14.63 -13.85
N ASP A 284 -10.21 14.89 -14.91
CA ASP A 284 -10.76 15.62 -16.05
C ASP A 284 -11.66 14.67 -16.85
N VAL A 285 -12.97 14.83 -16.63
CA VAL A 285 -14.01 14.00 -17.28
C VAL A 285 -14.28 14.47 -18.71
N ARG A 286 -13.61 15.51 -19.20
CA ARG A 286 -13.87 16.11 -20.53
C ARG A 286 -13.45 15.22 -21.69
N ASP A 287 -12.59 14.21 -21.43
CA ASP A 287 -12.14 13.26 -22.45
C ASP A 287 -13.08 12.08 -22.67
N PHE A 288 -14.18 11.99 -21.91
CA PHE A 288 -15.17 10.93 -22.08
C PHE A 288 -16.49 11.49 -22.62
N THR A 289 -16.87 11.04 -23.81
CA THR A 289 -18.09 11.53 -24.49
C THR A 289 -19.37 10.98 -23.88
N THR A 290 -19.31 9.87 -23.13
CA THR A 290 -20.47 9.26 -22.47
C THR A 290 -20.12 8.71 -21.07
N MET A 291 -21.14 8.70 -20.18
CA MET A 291 -21.05 8.07 -18.85
C MET A 291 -20.74 6.56 -18.95
N TYR A 292 -21.06 5.92 -20.07
CA TYR A 292 -20.78 4.52 -20.34
C TYR A 292 -19.30 4.28 -20.66
N GLU A 293 -18.67 5.17 -21.43
CA GLU A 293 -17.22 5.14 -21.69
C GLU A 293 -16.42 5.40 -20.41
N TRP A 294 -16.89 6.32 -19.57
CA TRP A 294 -16.30 6.57 -18.25
C TRP A 294 -16.40 5.33 -17.33
N MET A 295 -17.58 4.68 -17.27
CA MET A 295 -17.78 3.45 -16.50
C MET A 295 -16.95 2.27 -17.05
N ALA A 296 -16.82 2.14 -18.36
CA ALA A 296 -15.98 1.13 -19.00
C ALA A 296 -14.48 1.39 -18.73
N ALA A 297 -14.04 2.64 -18.84
CA ALA A 297 -12.68 3.04 -18.55
C ALA A 297 -12.34 2.85 -17.06
N VAL A 298 -13.25 3.15 -16.14
CA VAL A 298 -13.06 2.91 -14.69
C VAL A 298 -13.02 1.41 -14.35
N HIS A 299 -13.66 0.56 -15.20
CA HIS A 299 -13.65 -0.90 -15.00
C HIS A 299 -12.42 -1.59 -15.60
N ASP A 300 -11.87 -1.05 -16.69
CA ASP A 300 -10.73 -1.62 -17.43
C ASP A 300 -9.39 -0.93 -17.14
N PHE A 301 -9.40 0.33 -16.70
CA PHE A 301 -8.22 1.06 -16.27
C PHE A 301 -8.07 0.96 -14.75
N LYS A 302 -6.85 0.69 -14.28
CA LYS A 302 -6.52 1.04 -12.90
C LYS A 302 -6.78 2.54 -12.77
N MET A 303 -7.54 2.98 -11.76
CA MET A 303 -7.72 4.42 -11.43
C MET A 303 -6.36 5.15 -11.19
N THR A 304 -5.27 4.41 -11.19
CA THR A 304 -3.88 4.90 -11.08
C THR A 304 -3.32 5.45 -12.39
N ASP A 305 -3.93 5.15 -13.53
CA ASP A 305 -3.38 5.47 -14.87
C ASP A 305 -4.01 6.73 -15.48
N LEU A 306 -4.99 7.35 -14.80
CA LEU A 306 -5.55 8.64 -15.21
C LEU A 306 -4.66 9.79 -14.76
N PRO A 307 -4.45 10.84 -15.60
CA PRO A 307 -3.77 12.06 -15.17
C PRO A 307 -4.50 12.63 -13.96
N GLU A 308 -3.81 12.68 -12.85
CA GLU A 308 -4.38 13.06 -11.56
C GLU A 308 -3.89 14.46 -11.17
N ASP A 309 -4.70 15.48 -11.42
CA ASP A 309 -4.40 16.82 -10.92
C ASP A 309 -4.83 16.98 -9.47
N ALA A 310 -4.02 17.68 -8.69
CA ALA A 310 -4.38 18.06 -7.34
C ALA A 310 -5.66 18.90 -7.36
N CYS A 311 -6.61 18.63 -6.47
CA CYS A 311 -7.85 19.38 -6.39
C CYS A 311 -7.57 20.89 -6.21
N PRO A 312 -8.03 21.79 -7.09
CA PRO A 312 -7.74 23.21 -7.04
C PRO A 312 -8.30 23.90 -5.78
N ALA A 313 -9.33 23.31 -5.14
CA ALA A 313 -9.95 23.88 -3.95
C ALA A 313 -9.25 23.50 -2.64
N CYS A 314 -8.73 22.29 -2.54
CA CYS A 314 -8.05 21.82 -1.33
C CYS A 314 -6.56 21.51 -1.52
N HIS A 315 -6.02 21.71 -2.70
CA HIS A 315 -4.61 21.46 -3.04
C HIS A 315 -4.10 20.09 -2.60
N GLY A 316 -4.94 19.05 -2.75
CA GLY A 316 -4.59 17.69 -2.35
C GLY A 316 -4.93 17.32 -0.90
N HIS A 317 -5.22 18.28 -0.02
CA HIS A 317 -5.42 18.04 1.42
C HIS A 317 -6.76 17.38 1.79
N ARG A 318 -7.67 17.16 0.85
CA ARG A 318 -8.95 16.42 0.98
C ARG A 318 -10.00 17.07 1.89
N LEU A 319 -9.65 18.05 2.70
CA LEU A 319 -10.48 18.67 3.73
C LEU A 319 -10.96 20.06 3.33
N LYS A 320 -12.03 20.53 4.01
CA LYS A 320 -12.53 21.89 3.88
C LYS A 320 -11.57 22.91 4.52
N PRO A 321 -11.58 24.18 4.05
CA PRO A 321 -10.75 25.24 4.64
C PRO A 321 -10.97 25.43 6.15
N GLU A 322 -12.19 25.25 6.64
CA GLU A 322 -12.53 25.36 8.06
C GLU A 322 -11.79 24.30 8.91
N ALA A 323 -11.68 23.07 8.42
CA ALA A 323 -10.92 22.02 9.09
C ALA A 323 -9.41 22.31 9.06
N LEU A 324 -8.90 22.82 7.93
CA LEU A 324 -7.49 23.19 7.77
C LEU A 324 -7.10 24.46 8.55
N SER A 325 -8.08 25.24 9.01
CA SER A 325 -7.83 26.43 9.81
C SER A 325 -7.61 26.14 11.30
N VAL A 326 -7.87 24.90 11.76
CA VAL A 326 -7.60 24.51 13.15
C VAL A 326 -6.16 24.00 13.26
N LYS A 327 -5.42 24.51 14.24
CA LYS A 327 -3.98 24.26 14.40
C LYS A 327 -3.61 23.78 15.79
N ILE A 328 -2.58 22.95 15.87
CA ILE A 328 -1.84 22.60 17.09
C ILE A 328 -0.38 22.98 16.84
N ALA A 329 0.21 23.81 17.70
CA ALA A 329 1.58 24.35 17.52
C ALA A 329 1.83 24.82 16.07
N ASP A 330 0.95 25.67 15.55
CA ASP A 330 0.97 26.28 14.22
C ASP A 330 0.81 25.33 13.03
N LYS A 331 0.62 24.03 13.23
CA LYS A 331 0.38 23.07 12.15
C LYS A 331 -1.08 22.60 12.13
N ASN A 332 -1.66 22.52 10.95
CA ASN A 332 -2.97 21.90 10.76
C ASN A 332 -2.83 20.38 10.56
N ILE A 333 -3.96 19.67 10.57
CA ILE A 333 -3.96 18.21 10.47
C ILE A 333 -3.34 17.71 9.15
N ALA A 334 -3.53 18.40 8.03
CA ALA A 334 -2.95 18.00 6.74
C ALA A 334 -1.44 18.12 6.78
N GLN A 335 -0.91 19.22 7.31
CA GLN A 335 0.54 19.40 7.48
C GLN A 335 1.16 18.33 8.38
N VAL A 336 0.45 17.90 9.42
CA VAL A 336 0.94 16.84 10.31
C VAL A 336 0.96 15.48 9.60
N VAL A 337 -0.07 15.14 8.83
CA VAL A 337 -0.08 13.85 8.12
C VAL A 337 0.84 13.80 6.91
N ASP A 338 1.24 14.95 6.36
CA ASP A 338 2.21 15.04 5.26
C ASP A 338 3.66 14.86 5.74
N MET A 339 3.92 14.98 7.04
CA MET A 339 5.23 14.65 7.61
C MET A 339 5.55 13.16 7.47
N SER A 340 6.85 12.84 7.40
CA SER A 340 7.30 11.47 7.61
C SER A 340 6.95 10.99 9.02
N VAL A 341 6.84 9.67 9.20
CA VAL A 341 6.53 9.05 10.51
C VAL A 341 7.54 9.51 11.57
N ASP A 342 8.84 9.57 11.22
CA ASP A 342 9.89 10.06 12.13
C ASP A 342 9.71 11.55 12.47
N ALA A 343 9.48 12.40 11.47
CA ALA A 343 9.22 13.82 11.69
C ALA A 343 7.95 14.04 12.54
N CYS A 344 6.90 13.26 12.29
CA CYS A 344 5.66 13.30 13.06
C CYS A 344 5.89 12.88 14.53
N LYS A 345 6.67 11.82 14.77
CA LYS A 345 7.07 11.37 16.10
C LYS A 345 7.86 12.46 16.84
N ASN A 346 8.83 13.09 16.18
CA ASN A 346 9.62 14.17 16.76
C ASN A 346 8.75 15.41 17.05
N PHE A 347 7.82 15.76 16.18
CA PHE A 347 6.86 16.84 16.40
C PHE A 347 6.05 16.62 17.68
N PHE A 348 5.50 15.42 17.91
CA PHE A 348 4.73 15.14 19.13
C PHE A 348 5.61 15.01 20.39
N ALA A 349 6.86 14.60 20.25
CA ALA A 349 7.81 14.54 21.36
C ALA A 349 8.22 15.93 21.87
N THR A 350 8.27 16.92 20.98
CA THR A 350 8.65 18.31 21.29
C THR A 350 7.45 19.23 21.51
N LEU A 351 6.22 18.68 21.48
CA LEU A 351 4.99 19.47 21.59
C LEU A 351 4.83 20.07 22.99
N GLU A 352 4.90 21.39 23.08
CA GLU A 352 4.61 22.13 24.32
C GLU A 352 3.11 22.43 24.44
N LEU A 353 2.50 21.96 25.51
CA LEU A 353 1.09 22.14 25.83
C LEU A 353 0.93 22.77 27.19
N ASP A 354 -0.09 23.60 27.36
CA ASP A 354 -0.48 24.08 28.67
C ASP A 354 -0.99 22.94 29.59
N ALA A 355 -1.12 23.21 30.91
CA ALA A 355 -1.46 22.20 31.90
C ALA A 355 -2.81 21.50 31.62
N THR A 356 -3.77 22.21 31.04
CA THR A 356 -5.11 21.71 30.72
C THR A 356 -5.07 20.86 29.47
N ASP A 357 -4.50 21.37 28.38
CA ASP A 357 -4.35 20.66 27.11
C ASP A 357 -3.51 19.40 27.27
N LYS A 358 -2.45 19.44 28.11
CA LYS A 358 -1.64 18.28 28.46
C LYS A 358 -2.43 17.15 29.11
N LYS A 359 -3.36 17.49 30.03
CA LYS A 359 -4.24 16.47 30.65
C LYS A 359 -5.21 15.87 29.63
N ILE A 360 -5.82 16.71 28.78
CA ILE A 360 -6.78 16.27 27.75
C ILE A 360 -6.09 15.37 26.72
N ALA A 361 -4.90 15.75 26.27
CA ALA A 361 -4.17 15.08 25.20
C ALA A 361 -3.41 13.83 25.67
N ALA A 362 -3.15 13.64 26.95
CA ALA A 362 -2.23 12.63 27.48
C ALA A 362 -2.48 11.21 26.95
N GLN A 363 -3.73 10.73 27.00
CA GLN A 363 -4.06 9.39 26.52
C GLN A 363 -4.00 9.30 24.99
N ILE A 364 -4.45 10.35 24.30
CA ILE A 364 -4.43 10.40 22.82
C ILE A 364 -3.00 10.40 22.30
N LEU A 365 -2.12 11.22 22.88
CA LEU A 365 -0.71 11.29 22.51
C LEU A 365 0.04 9.98 22.82
N LYS A 366 -0.31 9.29 23.90
CA LYS A 366 0.24 7.97 24.20
C LYS A 366 -0.03 6.98 23.07
N GLU A 367 -1.27 6.94 22.58
CA GLU A 367 -1.67 6.06 21.49
C GLU A 367 -1.00 6.43 20.17
N ILE A 368 -0.96 7.74 19.83
CA ILE A 368 -0.28 8.22 18.61
C ILE A 368 1.21 7.86 18.67
N ASN A 369 1.90 8.18 19.75
CA ASN A 369 3.34 7.91 19.89
C ASN A 369 3.68 6.42 19.86
N SER A 370 2.83 5.57 20.45
CA SER A 370 2.98 4.12 20.40
C SER A 370 2.94 3.61 18.97
N ARG A 371 1.92 4.02 18.19
CA ARG A 371 1.75 3.59 16.79
C ARG A 371 2.86 4.13 15.88
N LEU A 372 3.26 5.40 16.05
CA LEU A 372 4.39 5.98 15.31
C LEU A 372 5.69 5.23 15.60
N LYS A 373 5.92 4.87 16.88
CA LYS A 373 7.07 4.08 17.28
C LYS A 373 7.08 2.70 16.60
N PHE A 374 5.93 2.01 16.53
CA PHE A 374 5.85 0.71 15.86
C PHE A 374 6.14 0.81 14.37
N LEU A 375 5.70 1.87 13.70
CA LEU A 375 6.04 2.12 12.30
C LEU A 375 7.55 2.34 12.12
N CYS A 376 8.20 3.08 13.03
CA CYS A 376 9.66 3.22 13.03
C CYS A 376 10.37 1.87 13.30
N ASP A 377 9.87 1.09 14.26
CA ASP A 377 10.45 -0.21 14.65
C ASP A 377 10.44 -1.23 13.49
N VAL A 378 9.50 -1.11 12.53
CA VAL A 378 9.44 -1.94 11.31
C VAL A 378 10.12 -1.30 10.09
N GLY A 379 10.87 -0.21 10.27
CA GLY A 379 11.61 0.45 9.18
C GLY A 379 10.75 1.24 8.20
N LEU A 380 9.63 1.82 8.65
CA LEU A 380 8.73 2.65 7.85
C LEU A 380 8.73 4.13 8.28
N ASP A 381 9.82 4.57 8.88
CA ASP A 381 10.04 5.92 9.40
C ASP A 381 10.01 7.02 8.31
N TYR A 382 10.34 6.66 7.08
CA TYR A 382 10.35 7.54 5.91
C TYR A 382 8.95 7.79 5.30
N LEU A 383 7.94 6.96 5.55
CA LEU A 383 6.61 7.11 4.97
C LEU A 383 5.86 8.31 5.56
N SER A 384 5.09 9.03 4.75
CA SER A 384 4.12 10.00 5.26
C SER A 384 2.80 9.33 5.62
N LEU A 385 2.10 9.86 6.63
CA LEU A 385 0.78 9.34 7.03
C LEU A 385 -0.29 9.62 5.97
N SER A 386 -0.09 10.61 5.10
CA SER A 386 -0.99 10.94 3.98
C SER A 386 -0.82 10.02 2.77
N ARG A 387 0.28 9.22 2.70
CA ARG A 387 0.56 8.35 1.55
C ARG A 387 -0.59 7.36 1.32
N LYS A 388 -1.04 7.25 0.07
CA LYS A 388 -2.13 6.36 -0.32
C LYS A 388 -1.73 4.89 -0.18
N SER A 389 -2.61 4.05 0.34
CA SER A 389 -2.36 2.60 0.48
C SER A 389 -2.11 1.91 -0.86
N SER A 390 -2.70 2.41 -1.96
CA SER A 390 -2.53 1.87 -3.31
C SER A 390 -1.14 2.12 -3.91
N THR A 391 -0.36 3.04 -3.35
CA THR A 391 1.01 3.36 -3.81
C THR A 391 2.09 2.67 -3.00
N LEU A 392 1.71 1.86 -2.02
CA LEU A 392 2.63 1.12 -1.17
C LEU A 392 3.11 -0.14 -1.89
N SER A 393 4.38 -0.47 -1.73
CA SER A 393 4.89 -1.79 -2.12
C SER A 393 4.24 -2.91 -1.29
N GLY A 394 4.32 -4.14 -1.77
CA GLY A 394 3.82 -5.30 -1.04
C GLY A 394 4.44 -5.41 0.36
N GLY A 395 5.75 -5.24 0.48
CA GLY A 395 6.48 -5.26 1.75
C GLY A 395 6.11 -4.10 2.67
N GLU A 396 5.97 -2.86 2.16
CA GLU A 396 5.51 -1.71 2.97
C GLU A 396 4.11 -1.96 3.55
N SER A 397 3.18 -2.45 2.72
CA SER A 397 1.81 -2.76 3.15
C SER A 397 1.78 -3.86 4.24
N GLN A 398 2.60 -4.88 4.09
CA GLN A 398 2.73 -5.98 5.06
C GLN A 398 3.29 -5.50 6.40
N ARG A 399 4.36 -4.67 6.37
CA ARG A 399 4.95 -4.09 7.59
C ARG A 399 4.01 -3.14 8.31
N ILE A 400 3.19 -2.35 7.60
CA ILE A 400 2.13 -1.53 8.22
C ILE A 400 1.16 -2.41 9.00
N ARG A 401 0.73 -3.54 8.44
CA ARG A 401 -0.13 -4.49 9.14
C ARG A 401 0.55 -5.10 10.36
N LEU A 402 1.81 -5.50 10.21
CA LEU A 402 2.61 -6.02 11.33
C LEU A 402 2.70 -4.98 12.46
N ALA A 403 3.01 -3.72 12.15
CA ALA A 403 3.05 -2.64 13.12
C ALA A 403 1.70 -2.44 13.83
N THR A 404 0.59 -2.53 13.09
CA THR A 404 -0.77 -2.41 13.64
C THR A 404 -1.08 -3.56 14.61
N GLN A 405 -0.67 -4.80 14.27
CA GLN A 405 -0.91 -5.98 15.13
C GLN A 405 -0.07 -5.92 16.42
N ILE A 406 1.18 -5.49 16.34
CA ILE A 406 2.02 -5.29 17.52
C ILE A 406 1.41 -4.21 18.43
N GLY A 407 0.85 -3.16 17.85
CA GLY A 407 0.13 -2.12 18.56
C GLY A 407 -1.08 -2.59 19.36
N SER A 408 -1.70 -3.71 18.95
CA SER A 408 -2.83 -4.32 19.68
C SER A 408 -2.42 -5.03 20.97
N ALA A 409 -1.12 -5.29 21.18
CA ALA A 409 -0.55 -6.00 22.34
C ALA A 409 -1.24 -7.33 22.67
N LEU A 410 -1.72 -8.05 21.66
CA LEU A 410 -2.33 -9.37 21.82
C LEU A 410 -1.27 -10.39 22.27
N THR A 411 -1.67 -11.27 23.18
CA THR A 411 -0.83 -12.35 23.73
C THR A 411 -1.48 -13.71 23.50
N GLY A 412 -0.68 -14.77 23.38
CA GLY A 412 -1.17 -16.14 23.17
C GLY A 412 -1.74 -16.37 21.77
N VAL A 413 -1.39 -15.52 20.78
CA VAL A 413 -1.84 -15.61 19.39
C VAL A 413 -0.79 -16.31 18.54
N LEU A 414 -1.25 -16.98 17.49
CA LEU A 414 -0.41 -17.53 16.43
C LEU A 414 -0.36 -16.54 15.26
N TYR A 415 0.81 -15.96 15.02
CA TYR A 415 1.05 -15.13 13.85
C TYR A 415 1.70 -15.95 12.74
N VAL A 416 1.15 -15.85 11.52
CA VAL A 416 1.71 -16.48 10.32
C VAL A 416 2.03 -15.37 9.30
N LEU A 417 3.32 -15.21 8.96
CA LEU A 417 3.82 -14.19 8.08
C LEU A 417 4.40 -14.79 6.80
N ASP A 418 4.16 -14.14 5.66
CA ASP A 418 4.66 -14.54 4.35
C ASP A 418 5.77 -13.60 3.92
N GLU A 419 7.02 -14.08 3.96
CA GLU A 419 8.22 -13.36 3.48
C GLU A 419 8.29 -11.88 3.93
N PRO A 420 8.27 -11.58 5.24
CA PRO A 420 8.22 -10.20 5.71
C PRO A 420 9.50 -9.38 5.44
N SER A 421 10.62 -10.01 5.08
CA SER A 421 11.89 -9.38 4.71
C SER A 421 11.92 -8.82 3.28
N ILE A 422 10.87 -9.08 2.48
CA ILE A 422 10.82 -8.63 1.07
C ILE A 422 11.05 -7.13 0.92
N GLY A 423 11.92 -6.77 -0.04
CA GLY A 423 12.23 -5.39 -0.38
C GLY A 423 12.96 -4.64 0.74
N LEU A 424 13.54 -5.36 1.69
CA LEU A 424 14.35 -4.79 2.76
C LEU A 424 15.82 -4.83 2.46
N HIS A 425 16.48 -3.70 2.65
CA HIS A 425 17.93 -3.68 2.83
C HIS A 425 18.30 -4.39 4.15
N GLN A 426 19.48 -4.99 4.24
CA GLN A 426 19.91 -5.70 5.46
C GLN A 426 19.82 -4.87 6.73
N HIS A 427 20.13 -3.58 6.65
CA HIS A 427 19.98 -2.66 7.78
C HIS A 427 18.52 -2.62 8.31
N ASP A 428 17.54 -2.61 7.42
CA ASP A 428 16.12 -2.58 7.81
C ASP A 428 15.64 -3.96 8.26
N ASN A 429 16.21 -5.05 7.72
CA ASN A 429 15.90 -6.41 8.13
C ASN A 429 16.20 -6.65 9.62
N GLN A 430 17.28 -6.09 10.14
CA GLN A 430 17.63 -6.17 11.58
C GLN A 430 16.54 -5.53 12.47
N LYS A 431 15.94 -4.41 12.04
CA LYS A 431 14.81 -3.78 12.76
C LYS A 431 13.58 -4.68 12.76
N LEU A 432 13.29 -5.30 11.61
CA LEU A 432 12.20 -6.27 11.47
C LEU A 432 12.41 -7.47 12.40
N LEU A 433 13.59 -8.07 12.41
CA LEU A 433 13.94 -9.20 13.28
C LEU A 433 13.79 -8.87 14.76
N ALA A 434 14.27 -7.69 15.18
CA ALA A 434 14.06 -7.21 16.55
C ALA A 434 12.56 -7.10 16.89
N THR A 435 11.75 -6.70 15.93
CA THR A 435 10.31 -6.57 16.06
C THR A 435 9.60 -7.92 16.16
N LEU A 436 9.98 -8.90 15.33
CA LEU A 436 9.46 -10.29 15.41
C LEU A 436 9.82 -10.96 16.74
N LYS A 437 11.03 -10.75 17.22
CA LYS A 437 11.47 -11.23 18.55
C LYS A 437 10.66 -10.59 19.68
N LYS A 438 10.38 -9.28 19.62
CA LYS A 438 9.48 -8.62 20.59
C LYS A 438 8.09 -9.24 20.57
N LEU A 439 7.53 -9.52 19.38
CA LEU A 439 6.20 -10.14 19.23
C LEU A 439 6.18 -11.55 19.86
N ARG A 440 7.22 -12.35 19.65
CA ARG A 440 7.43 -13.63 20.33
C ARG A 440 7.51 -13.47 21.85
N ASP A 441 8.33 -12.53 22.32
CA ASP A 441 8.60 -12.32 23.76
C ASP A 441 7.36 -11.83 24.53
N LEU A 442 6.32 -11.34 23.82
CA LEU A 442 4.99 -11.09 24.39
C LEU A 442 4.18 -12.38 24.66
N GLY A 443 4.74 -13.56 24.41
CA GLY A 443 4.06 -14.85 24.58
C GLY A 443 3.22 -15.25 23.37
N ASN A 444 3.69 -14.94 22.18
CA ASN A 444 3.05 -15.33 20.92
C ASN A 444 3.91 -16.36 20.17
N THR A 445 3.25 -17.23 19.42
CA THR A 445 3.93 -18.09 18.46
C THR A 445 4.00 -17.35 17.12
N VAL A 446 5.20 -17.22 16.56
CA VAL A 446 5.42 -16.50 15.30
C VAL A 446 5.97 -17.48 14.27
N ILE A 447 5.18 -17.81 13.26
CA ILE A 447 5.59 -18.64 12.12
C ILE A 447 5.86 -17.71 10.93
N VAL A 448 7.03 -17.83 10.34
CA VAL A 448 7.47 -17.03 9.21
C VAL A 448 7.86 -17.94 8.06
N VAL A 449 7.28 -17.77 6.89
CA VAL A 449 7.79 -18.36 5.65
C VAL A 449 8.89 -17.45 5.15
N GLU A 450 10.14 -17.95 5.08
CA GLU A 450 11.29 -17.09 4.76
C GLU A 450 12.41 -17.80 4.02
N HIS A 451 13.20 -16.97 3.30
CA HIS A 451 14.37 -17.36 2.52
C HIS A 451 15.62 -16.58 2.90
N ASP A 452 15.48 -15.50 3.68
CA ASP A 452 16.58 -14.67 4.12
C ASP A 452 17.46 -15.37 5.16
N GLU A 453 18.78 -15.35 4.94
CA GLU A 453 19.74 -16.06 5.80
C GLU A 453 19.75 -15.55 7.24
N GLU A 454 19.70 -14.22 7.44
CA GLU A 454 19.70 -13.62 8.77
C GLU A 454 18.46 -14.03 9.56
N THR A 455 17.28 -14.05 8.91
CA THR A 455 16.03 -14.46 9.51
C THR A 455 16.04 -15.96 9.87
N ILE A 456 16.54 -16.80 8.96
CA ILE A 456 16.68 -18.24 9.21
C ILE A 456 17.62 -18.49 10.40
N ARG A 457 18.77 -17.81 10.46
CA ARG A 457 19.73 -17.95 11.57
C ARG A 457 19.20 -17.40 12.91
N ALA A 458 18.30 -16.43 12.87
CA ALA A 458 17.70 -15.81 14.05
C ALA A 458 16.52 -16.59 14.63
N ALA A 459 16.03 -17.62 13.93
CA ALA A 459 14.89 -18.45 14.34
C ALA A 459 15.23 -19.35 15.53
N ASP A 460 14.27 -19.55 16.42
CA ASP A 460 14.36 -20.53 17.51
C ASP A 460 14.22 -21.96 17.00
N ASN A 461 13.45 -22.15 15.92
CA ASN A 461 13.23 -23.45 15.26
C ASN A 461 12.99 -23.23 13.76
N ILE A 462 13.48 -24.14 12.94
CA ILE A 462 13.36 -24.11 11.48
C ILE A 462 12.70 -25.41 11.04
N VAL A 463 11.79 -25.31 10.08
CA VAL A 463 11.19 -26.45 9.36
C VAL A 463 11.57 -26.31 7.89
N ASP A 464 12.47 -27.18 7.42
CA ASP A 464 12.93 -27.19 6.03
C ASP A 464 12.09 -28.15 5.21
N ILE A 465 11.40 -27.65 4.17
CA ILE A 465 10.49 -28.41 3.31
C ILE A 465 11.11 -28.56 1.91
N GLY A 466 11.18 -29.81 1.43
CA GLY A 466 11.79 -30.13 0.14
C GLY A 466 11.46 -31.58 -0.21
N ARG A 467 12.32 -32.26 -0.97
CA ARG A 467 13.67 -32.00 -1.53
C ARG A 467 13.67 -31.10 -2.76
N GLY A 468 12.59 -31.04 -3.50
CA GLY A 468 12.42 -30.26 -4.72
C GLY A 468 11.12 -29.46 -4.65
N ALA A 469 10.60 -29.13 -5.81
CA ALA A 469 9.38 -28.34 -5.98
C ALA A 469 8.23 -29.21 -6.54
N GLY A 470 6.99 -28.75 -6.40
CA GLY A 470 5.80 -29.42 -6.92
C GLY A 470 5.67 -30.87 -6.45
N LYS A 471 5.55 -31.82 -7.38
CA LYS A 471 5.43 -33.28 -7.08
C LYS A 471 6.66 -33.86 -6.35
N SER A 472 7.85 -33.23 -6.54
CA SER A 472 9.09 -33.65 -5.86
C SER A 472 9.29 -32.99 -4.51
N GLY A 473 8.43 -32.04 -4.14
CA GLY A 473 8.42 -31.39 -2.82
C GLY A 473 7.49 -32.05 -1.82
N GLY A 474 7.10 -31.30 -0.80
CA GLY A 474 6.06 -31.68 0.16
C GLY A 474 6.50 -32.61 1.28
N GLU A 475 7.81 -32.76 1.52
CA GLU A 475 8.37 -33.56 2.62
C GLU A 475 9.09 -32.65 3.61
N VAL A 476 9.07 -32.95 4.89
CA VAL A 476 9.91 -32.30 5.90
C VAL A 476 11.29 -32.95 5.83
N ILE A 477 12.29 -32.19 5.39
CA ILE A 477 13.66 -32.67 5.22
C ILE A 477 14.43 -32.62 6.53
N ALA A 478 14.27 -31.52 7.25
CA ALA A 478 14.94 -31.28 8.51
C ALA A 478 14.11 -30.35 9.38
N GLN A 479 14.27 -30.49 10.70
CA GLN A 479 13.68 -29.61 11.69
C GLN A 479 14.67 -29.42 12.85
N GLY A 480 14.81 -28.18 13.35
CA GLY A 480 15.68 -27.85 14.46
C GLY A 480 16.21 -26.44 14.38
N THR A 481 17.33 -26.18 15.04
CA THR A 481 18.06 -24.91 14.98
C THR A 481 18.85 -24.75 13.67
N ALA A 482 19.30 -23.54 13.36
CA ALA A 482 20.14 -23.30 12.17
C ALA A 482 21.40 -24.18 12.14
N GLU A 483 22.00 -24.44 13.31
CA GLU A 483 23.17 -25.30 13.44
C GLU A 483 22.86 -26.75 13.13
N GLU A 484 21.70 -27.25 13.60
CA GLU A 484 21.25 -28.62 13.31
C GLU A 484 20.93 -28.81 11.84
N ILE A 485 20.21 -27.87 11.23
CA ILE A 485 19.90 -27.87 9.78
C ILE A 485 21.19 -27.85 8.94
N SER A 486 22.18 -27.06 9.34
CA SER A 486 23.47 -26.97 8.64
C SER A 486 24.23 -28.29 8.56
N ARG A 487 23.97 -29.25 9.46
CA ARG A 487 24.59 -30.58 9.50
C ARG A 487 23.88 -31.64 8.65
N VAL A 488 22.68 -31.34 8.17
CA VAL A 488 21.88 -32.28 7.39
C VAL A 488 22.39 -32.30 5.94
N GLU A 489 22.85 -33.45 5.47
CA GLU A 489 23.47 -33.61 4.14
C GLU A 489 22.50 -33.47 2.95
N ASN A 490 21.22 -33.72 3.14
CA ASN A 490 20.20 -33.67 2.09
C ASN A 490 19.34 -32.38 2.10
N SER A 491 19.72 -31.40 2.90
CA SER A 491 19.05 -30.10 2.98
C SER A 491 19.79 -29.08 2.13
N LEU A 492 19.11 -28.57 1.08
CA LEU A 492 19.67 -27.47 0.29
C LEU A 492 19.88 -26.20 1.14
N THR A 493 18.93 -25.89 2.00
CA THR A 493 19.04 -24.82 2.99
C THR A 493 20.28 -25.03 3.88
N GLY A 494 20.46 -26.26 4.39
CA GLY A 494 21.62 -26.64 5.20
C GLY A 494 22.96 -26.52 4.45
N ASP A 495 22.98 -26.83 3.15
CA ASP A 495 24.16 -26.67 2.31
C ASP A 495 24.61 -25.19 2.20
N TYR A 496 23.66 -24.25 2.03
CA TYR A 496 23.96 -22.83 1.98
C TYR A 496 24.33 -22.28 3.36
N LEU A 497 23.59 -22.63 4.41
CA LEU A 497 23.88 -22.19 5.79
C LEU A 497 25.24 -22.67 6.30
N SER A 498 25.68 -23.87 5.90
CA SER A 498 27.00 -24.42 6.25
C SER A 498 28.15 -23.91 5.37
N GLY A 499 27.83 -23.24 4.26
CA GLY A 499 28.81 -22.84 3.26
C GLY A 499 29.33 -23.96 2.35
N ARG A 500 28.74 -25.19 2.40
CA ARG A 500 29.03 -26.26 1.43
C ARG A 500 28.69 -25.81 0.01
N LYS A 501 27.58 -25.06 -0.15
CA LYS A 501 27.22 -24.39 -1.37
C LYS A 501 27.31 -22.88 -1.18
N LYS A 502 27.85 -22.18 -2.19
CA LYS A 502 27.94 -20.71 -2.20
C LYS A 502 27.72 -20.20 -3.62
N ILE A 503 27.12 -19.02 -3.73
CA ILE A 503 27.13 -18.24 -4.96
C ILE A 503 28.48 -17.52 -5.01
N LEU A 504 29.28 -17.84 -6.04
CA LEU A 504 30.64 -17.32 -6.13
C LEU A 504 30.64 -15.85 -6.57
N VAL A 505 31.58 -15.09 -6.06
CA VAL A 505 31.88 -13.74 -6.55
C VAL A 505 32.61 -13.88 -7.88
N PRO A 506 32.21 -13.18 -8.97
CA PRO A 506 32.95 -13.19 -10.21
C PRO A 506 34.37 -12.70 -9.99
N THR A 507 35.36 -13.41 -10.61
CA THR A 507 36.77 -13.06 -10.49
C THR A 507 37.19 -11.86 -11.34
N THR A 508 36.40 -11.56 -12.38
CA THR A 508 36.61 -10.43 -13.28
C THR A 508 35.30 -9.69 -13.50
N ARG A 509 35.38 -8.37 -13.57
CA ARG A 509 34.25 -7.51 -13.91
C ARG A 509 34.31 -7.09 -15.36
N ARG A 510 33.15 -6.96 -16.01
CA ARG A 510 33.07 -6.43 -17.37
C ARG A 510 33.35 -4.93 -17.35
N GLU A 511 34.18 -4.46 -18.26
CA GLU A 511 34.41 -3.04 -18.49
C GLU A 511 33.33 -2.49 -19.43
N PHE A 512 32.91 -1.27 -19.21
CA PHE A 512 31.95 -0.57 -20.06
C PHE A 512 32.59 0.63 -20.76
N THR A 513 32.25 0.85 -21.99
CA THR A 513 32.72 1.99 -22.80
C THR A 513 31.60 3.02 -23.04
N ARG A 514 30.35 2.61 -22.84
CA ARG A 514 29.13 3.40 -23.09
C ARG A 514 28.33 3.58 -21.81
N SER A 515 27.69 4.72 -21.65
CA SER A 515 26.81 4.98 -20.51
C SER A 515 25.68 5.92 -20.87
N LEU A 516 24.58 5.84 -20.14
CA LEU A 516 23.43 6.73 -20.19
C LEU A 516 23.56 7.78 -19.09
N PRO A 517 23.70 9.07 -19.40
CA PRO A 517 23.71 10.11 -18.39
C PRO A 517 22.29 10.45 -17.92
N ILE A 518 22.11 10.48 -16.61
CA ILE A 518 20.97 11.14 -15.96
C ILE A 518 21.55 12.36 -15.27
N THR A 519 20.99 13.52 -15.53
CA THR A 519 21.43 14.81 -14.96
C THR A 519 20.27 15.48 -14.24
N ASP A 520 20.59 16.13 -13.12
CA ASP A 520 19.68 17.00 -12.38
C ASP A 520 18.35 16.34 -11.97
N ALA A 521 18.41 15.06 -11.59
CA ALA A 521 17.24 14.30 -11.17
C ALA A 521 16.76 14.77 -9.79
N CYS A 522 15.58 15.43 -9.75
CA CYS A 522 15.01 16.05 -8.54
C CYS A 522 13.56 15.60 -8.25
N LYS A 523 13.11 14.50 -8.83
CA LYS A 523 11.75 13.97 -8.61
C LYS A 523 11.63 13.31 -7.23
N ASN A 524 10.48 13.46 -6.58
CA ASN A 524 10.17 12.94 -5.24
C ASN A 524 11.24 13.35 -4.20
N ASN A 525 11.97 12.40 -3.62
CA ASN A 525 13.00 12.67 -2.62
C ASN A 525 14.42 12.83 -3.20
N LEU A 526 14.60 12.71 -4.52
CA LEU A 526 15.92 12.85 -5.14
C LEU A 526 16.43 14.29 -5.05
N LYS A 527 17.68 14.44 -4.61
CA LYS A 527 18.32 15.73 -4.33
C LYS A 527 19.21 16.20 -5.47
N ASN A 528 18.61 16.43 -6.64
CA ASN A 528 19.31 16.92 -7.83
C ASN A 528 20.54 16.07 -8.18
N ILE A 529 20.36 14.75 -8.21
CA ILE A 529 21.45 13.81 -8.46
C ILE A 529 21.79 13.68 -9.93
N SER A 530 23.06 13.45 -10.22
CA SER A 530 23.55 13.12 -11.56
C SER A 530 24.34 11.83 -11.51
N VAL A 531 24.02 10.88 -12.41
CA VAL A 531 24.62 9.57 -12.45
C VAL A 531 24.75 9.06 -13.87
N LYS A 532 25.78 8.27 -14.14
CA LYS A 532 25.99 7.55 -15.40
C LYS A 532 25.62 6.09 -15.20
N ILE A 533 24.71 5.59 -16.01
CA ILE A 533 24.30 4.18 -16.00
C ILE A 533 25.07 3.47 -17.12
N PRO A 534 25.94 2.52 -16.78
CA PRO A 534 26.69 1.75 -17.76
C PRO A 534 25.80 0.93 -18.68
N LEU A 535 26.23 0.76 -19.93
CA LEU A 535 25.62 -0.12 -20.91
C LEU A 535 26.46 -1.40 -21.11
N ASP A 536 25.83 -2.46 -21.62
CA ASP A 536 26.45 -3.75 -21.97
C ASP A 536 27.01 -4.53 -20.75
N VAL A 537 26.54 -4.19 -19.57
CA VAL A 537 26.94 -4.79 -18.27
C VAL A 537 25.73 -4.99 -17.35
N LEU A 538 25.97 -5.72 -16.25
CA LEU A 538 25.02 -5.85 -15.16
C LEU A 538 25.21 -4.70 -14.16
N THR A 539 24.25 -3.78 -14.11
CA THR A 539 24.20 -2.69 -13.14
C THR A 539 23.15 -2.99 -12.07
N VAL A 540 23.54 -2.93 -10.80
CA VAL A 540 22.62 -3.07 -9.68
C VAL A 540 22.43 -1.72 -8.98
N VAL A 541 21.17 -1.30 -8.83
CA VAL A 541 20.80 -0.11 -8.07
C VAL A 541 20.30 -0.55 -6.70
N THR A 542 21.01 -0.16 -5.66
CA THR A 542 20.76 -0.61 -4.29
C THR A 542 20.68 0.57 -3.31
N GLY A 543 20.51 0.29 -2.04
CA GLY A 543 20.40 1.27 -0.95
C GLY A 543 19.21 0.98 -0.04
N VAL A 544 19.11 1.68 1.08
CA VAL A 544 18.03 1.47 2.07
C VAL A 544 16.63 1.68 1.52
N SER A 545 15.62 1.17 2.21
CA SER A 545 14.23 1.35 1.81
C SER A 545 13.86 2.85 1.79
N GLY A 546 13.16 3.29 0.71
CA GLY A 546 12.80 4.70 0.53
C GLY A 546 13.94 5.64 0.13
N SER A 547 15.12 5.15 -0.25
CA SER A 547 16.25 5.99 -0.69
C SER A 547 16.06 6.65 -2.07
N GLY A 548 15.07 6.24 -2.86
CA GLY A 548 14.76 6.82 -4.16
C GLY A 548 15.09 5.93 -5.37
N LYS A 549 15.41 4.64 -5.17
CA LYS A 549 15.77 3.68 -6.23
C LYS A 549 14.71 3.59 -7.34
N SER A 550 13.46 3.28 -6.98
CA SER A 550 12.36 3.17 -7.95
C SER A 550 12.07 4.51 -8.63
N THR A 551 12.21 5.64 -7.90
CA THR A 551 12.09 6.98 -8.51
C THR A 551 13.15 7.20 -9.59
N LEU A 552 14.41 6.83 -9.34
CA LEU A 552 15.49 6.99 -10.31
C LEU A 552 15.26 6.10 -11.55
N ILE A 553 14.90 4.84 -11.35
CA ILE A 553 14.82 3.86 -12.43
C ILE A 553 13.47 3.87 -13.14
N GLU A 554 12.35 3.76 -12.39
CA GLU A 554 11.01 3.61 -12.97
C GLU A 554 10.37 4.94 -13.37
N GLU A 555 10.62 6.00 -12.60
CA GLU A 555 9.95 7.28 -12.85
C GLU A 555 10.79 8.30 -13.61
N ILE A 556 12.11 8.10 -13.74
CA ILE A 556 13.01 8.99 -14.47
C ILE A 556 13.65 8.26 -15.65
N LEU A 557 14.42 7.18 -15.40
CA LEU A 557 15.17 6.48 -16.45
C LEU A 557 14.24 5.81 -17.47
N TYR A 558 13.28 5.01 -17.00
CA TYR A 558 12.42 4.22 -17.89
C TYR A 558 11.55 5.08 -18.81
N PRO A 559 10.86 6.14 -18.34
CA PRO A 559 10.13 7.07 -19.21
C PRO A 559 11.04 7.75 -20.23
N LYS A 560 12.21 8.24 -19.79
CA LYS A 560 13.20 8.85 -20.68
C LYS A 560 13.61 7.90 -21.81
N LEU A 561 13.93 6.65 -21.49
CA LEU A 561 14.32 5.65 -22.48
C LEU A 561 13.18 5.26 -23.44
N ARG A 562 11.92 5.47 -23.07
CA ARG A 562 10.77 5.24 -23.96
C ARG A 562 10.49 6.40 -24.90
N GLU A 563 10.88 7.60 -24.54
CA GLU A 563 10.66 8.82 -25.32
C GLU A 563 11.85 9.13 -26.25
N ASP A 564 13.08 8.76 -25.84
CA ASP A 564 14.30 9.03 -26.58
C ASP A 564 14.45 8.08 -27.80
N ASP A 565 15.10 8.59 -28.87
CA ASP A 565 15.56 7.76 -29.98
C ASP A 565 16.79 6.95 -29.54
N LEU A 566 16.63 5.66 -29.40
CA LEU A 566 17.67 4.73 -28.95
C LEU A 566 18.59 4.24 -30.10
N THR A 567 18.29 4.59 -31.34
CA THR A 567 19.07 4.18 -32.52
C THR A 567 20.55 4.59 -32.47
N PRO A 568 20.91 5.81 -31.97
CA PRO A 568 22.31 6.21 -31.84
C PRO A 568 23.09 5.37 -30.82
N LEU A 569 22.37 4.76 -29.89
CA LEU A 569 22.96 3.88 -28.86
C LEU A 569 23.01 2.40 -29.30
N ALA A 570 22.57 2.08 -30.49
CA ALA A 570 22.44 0.71 -31.01
C ALA A 570 21.60 -0.20 -30.08
N ILE A 571 20.53 0.33 -29.54
CA ILE A 571 19.57 -0.36 -28.66
C ILE A 571 18.27 -0.60 -29.43
N ASP A 572 17.74 -1.84 -29.40
CA ASP A 572 16.49 -2.22 -30.07
C ASP A 572 15.28 -1.87 -29.18
N LYS A 573 15.32 -2.30 -27.93
CA LYS A 573 14.16 -2.18 -27.02
C LYS A 573 14.57 -1.96 -25.57
N VAL A 574 13.66 -1.31 -24.82
CA VAL A 574 13.68 -1.25 -23.37
C VAL A 574 12.54 -2.11 -22.82
N ILE A 575 12.89 -3.08 -21.99
CA ILE A 575 11.97 -4.09 -21.46
C ILE A 575 11.95 -3.99 -19.96
N MET A 576 10.79 -3.58 -19.42
CA MET A 576 10.55 -3.57 -17.99
C MET A 576 9.98 -4.92 -17.55
N ILE A 577 10.62 -5.55 -16.59
CA ILE A 577 10.20 -6.81 -15.99
C ILE A 577 9.79 -6.53 -14.56
N ASP A 578 8.52 -6.22 -14.36
CA ASP A 578 7.88 -5.92 -13.08
C ASP A 578 7.16 -7.14 -12.49
N GLN A 579 6.66 -7.01 -11.26
CA GLN A 579 5.92 -8.05 -10.54
C GLN A 579 4.41 -8.09 -10.90
N ASP A 580 3.96 -7.29 -11.85
CA ASP A 580 2.56 -7.28 -12.28
C ASP A 580 2.16 -8.64 -12.91
N PRO A 581 0.92 -9.11 -12.68
CA PRO A 581 0.46 -10.39 -13.23
C PRO A 581 0.56 -10.46 -14.74
N ILE A 582 0.96 -11.61 -15.29
CA ILE A 582 1.05 -11.87 -16.76
C ILE A 582 -0.32 -11.95 -17.45
N GLY A 583 -1.41 -11.81 -16.69
CA GLY A 583 -2.77 -11.73 -17.22
C GLY A 583 -3.80 -11.63 -16.09
N ARG A 584 -4.93 -11.00 -16.41
CA ARG A 584 -6.00 -10.70 -15.44
C ARG A 584 -7.15 -11.72 -15.46
N THR A 585 -7.13 -12.69 -16.37
CA THR A 585 -8.21 -13.64 -16.52
C THR A 585 -7.76 -15.08 -16.22
N PRO A 586 -8.66 -15.98 -15.78
CA PRO A 586 -8.35 -17.39 -15.57
C PRO A 586 -7.85 -18.12 -16.83
N ARG A 587 -7.97 -17.50 -18.00
CA ARG A 587 -7.51 -18.04 -19.29
C ARG A 587 -6.04 -17.76 -19.59
N SER A 588 -5.46 -16.77 -18.92
CA SER A 588 -4.03 -16.51 -19.04
C SER A 588 -3.25 -17.55 -18.26
N ASN A 589 -2.25 -18.19 -18.90
CA ASN A 589 -1.36 -19.16 -18.27
C ASN A 589 0.02 -19.11 -18.92
N ILE A 590 1.00 -19.83 -18.37
CA ILE A 590 2.37 -19.87 -18.89
C ILE A 590 2.40 -20.26 -20.36
N ALA A 591 1.71 -21.33 -20.74
CA ALA A 591 1.77 -21.82 -22.12
C ALA A 591 1.25 -20.81 -23.14
N THR A 592 0.22 -20.04 -22.79
CA THR A 592 -0.32 -18.99 -23.66
C THR A 592 0.57 -17.74 -23.69
N TYR A 593 1.12 -17.34 -22.55
CA TYR A 593 1.97 -16.15 -22.46
C TYR A 593 3.29 -16.35 -23.20
N THR A 594 3.95 -17.49 -23.01
CA THR A 594 5.23 -17.80 -23.68
C THR A 594 5.07 -18.22 -25.14
N GLY A 595 3.83 -18.47 -25.59
CA GLY A 595 3.56 -18.93 -26.95
C GLY A 595 3.76 -20.44 -27.16
N VAL A 596 4.19 -21.20 -26.17
CA VAL A 596 4.34 -22.67 -26.24
C VAL A 596 3.01 -23.34 -26.63
N ALA A 597 1.88 -22.81 -26.16
CA ALA A 597 0.56 -23.33 -26.49
C ALA A 597 0.28 -23.38 -28.00
N ASP A 598 0.81 -22.44 -28.79
CA ASP A 598 0.62 -22.44 -30.25
C ASP A 598 1.32 -23.59 -30.93
N HIS A 599 2.51 -23.92 -30.45
CA HIS A 599 3.26 -25.07 -30.97
C HIS A 599 2.63 -26.40 -30.54
N ILE A 600 2.17 -26.49 -29.28
CA ILE A 600 1.45 -27.66 -28.78
C ILE A 600 0.15 -27.88 -29.57
N ARG A 601 -0.65 -26.85 -29.82
CA ARG A 601 -1.88 -26.94 -30.63
C ARG A 601 -1.66 -27.38 -32.05
N LYS A 602 -0.59 -26.90 -32.70
CA LYS A 602 -0.18 -27.35 -34.04
C LYS A 602 0.19 -28.83 -34.03
N LEU A 603 0.96 -29.26 -33.04
CA LEU A 603 1.34 -30.65 -32.91
C LEU A 603 0.13 -31.59 -32.73
N PHE A 604 -0.85 -31.20 -31.88
CA PHE A 604 -2.09 -31.96 -31.72
C PHE A 604 -2.91 -32.04 -33.02
N ALA A 605 -2.96 -30.95 -33.81
CA ALA A 605 -3.65 -30.93 -35.10
C ALA A 605 -2.99 -31.85 -36.14
N GLU A 606 -1.70 -32.15 -36.01
CA GLU A 606 -0.95 -33.04 -36.89
C GLU A 606 -1.15 -34.53 -36.52
N THR A 607 -1.74 -34.86 -35.37
CA THR A 607 -2.03 -36.26 -35.01
C THR A 607 -3.02 -36.94 -35.95
N ASN A 608 -2.91 -38.25 -36.10
CA ASN A 608 -3.82 -39.02 -36.97
C ASN A 608 -5.29 -38.84 -36.51
N GLY A 609 -5.55 -38.86 -35.22
CA GLY A 609 -6.91 -38.68 -34.68
C GLY A 609 -7.53 -37.32 -34.98
N ALA A 610 -6.73 -36.23 -35.00
CA ALA A 610 -7.17 -34.90 -35.38
C ALA A 610 -7.41 -34.79 -36.90
N LYS A 611 -6.47 -35.32 -37.71
CA LYS A 611 -6.58 -35.30 -39.18
C LYS A 611 -7.81 -36.05 -39.68
N MET A 612 -8.10 -37.23 -39.11
CA MET A 612 -9.30 -38.01 -39.44
C MET A 612 -10.61 -37.28 -39.14
N ARG A 613 -10.64 -36.42 -38.11
CA ARG A 613 -11.80 -35.62 -37.72
C ARG A 613 -11.83 -34.21 -38.33
N GLY A 614 -10.81 -33.85 -39.16
CA GLY A 614 -10.68 -32.53 -39.74
C GLY A 614 -10.40 -31.41 -38.73
N TYR A 615 -9.81 -31.73 -37.56
CA TYR A 615 -9.55 -30.76 -36.51
C TYR A 615 -8.30 -29.95 -36.82
N LYS A 616 -8.43 -28.64 -36.78
CA LYS A 616 -7.34 -27.66 -36.94
C LYS A 616 -6.81 -27.22 -35.54
N ALA A 617 -5.68 -26.53 -35.49
CA ALA A 617 -5.07 -26.06 -34.26
C ALA A 617 -6.01 -25.26 -33.34
N GLY A 618 -6.96 -24.51 -33.93
CA GLY A 618 -7.98 -23.78 -33.13
C GLY A 618 -8.90 -24.67 -32.32
N ARG A 619 -9.09 -25.95 -32.69
CA ARG A 619 -9.89 -26.92 -31.91
C ARG A 619 -9.27 -27.19 -30.53
N PHE A 620 -7.96 -27.15 -30.47
CA PHE A 620 -7.19 -27.38 -29.23
C PHE A 620 -6.96 -26.11 -28.41
N SER A 621 -7.77 -25.06 -28.63
CA SER A 621 -7.75 -23.81 -27.85
C SER A 621 -8.97 -23.71 -26.97
N PHE A 622 -8.78 -23.53 -25.67
CA PHE A 622 -9.88 -23.24 -24.75
C PHE A 622 -10.47 -21.81 -24.90
N ASN A 623 -9.86 -20.95 -25.71
CA ASN A 623 -10.36 -19.62 -26.01
C ASN A 623 -11.29 -19.59 -27.23
N VAL A 624 -11.26 -20.60 -28.08
CA VAL A 624 -12.00 -20.67 -29.37
C VAL A 624 -13.21 -21.60 -29.24
N ARG A 625 -14.33 -21.19 -29.79
CA ARG A 625 -15.54 -22.04 -29.90
C ARG A 625 -15.26 -23.31 -30.70
N GLY A 626 -15.95 -24.38 -30.30
CA GLY A 626 -15.82 -25.69 -30.95
C GLY A 626 -14.94 -26.67 -30.18
N GLY A 627 -13.83 -26.24 -29.56
CA GLY A 627 -12.96 -27.10 -28.75
C GLY A 627 -13.12 -26.90 -27.24
N ARG A 628 -13.55 -25.73 -26.84
CA ARG A 628 -13.72 -25.40 -25.41
C ARG A 628 -15.01 -25.96 -24.82
N CYS A 629 -15.03 -26.09 -23.51
CA CYS A 629 -16.29 -26.31 -22.77
C CYS A 629 -17.17 -25.06 -22.87
N GLU A 630 -18.34 -25.18 -23.42
CA GLU A 630 -19.24 -24.01 -23.60
C GLU A 630 -19.95 -23.63 -22.28
N SER A 631 -20.09 -24.54 -21.30
CA SER A 631 -20.69 -24.21 -20.00
C SER A 631 -19.87 -23.19 -19.23
N CYS A 632 -18.55 -23.38 -19.13
CA CYS A 632 -17.65 -22.39 -18.48
C CYS A 632 -16.97 -21.45 -19.47
N GLY A 633 -17.25 -21.52 -20.76
CA GLY A 633 -16.63 -20.76 -21.82
C GLY A 633 -15.10 -20.93 -21.91
N GLY A 634 -14.56 -22.07 -21.47
CA GLY A 634 -13.13 -22.38 -21.45
C GLY A 634 -12.38 -21.87 -20.21
N ASN A 635 -13.07 -21.36 -19.21
CA ASN A 635 -12.44 -20.90 -17.96
C ASN A 635 -12.02 -22.08 -17.04
N GLY A 636 -12.69 -23.23 -17.14
CA GLY A 636 -12.54 -24.36 -16.22
C GLY A 636 -13.29 -24.17 -14.90
N VAL A 637 -13.65 -22.93 -14.58
CA VAL A 637 -14.39 -22.53 -13.37
C VAL A 637 -15.58 -21.68 -13.75
N LEU A 638 -16.61 -21.67 -12.91
CA LEU A 638 -17.78 -20.80 -12.97
C LEU A 638 -17.59 -19.69 -11.92
N LYS A 639 -17.69 -18.45 -12.33
CA LYS A 639 -17.65 -17.29 -11.46
C LYS A 639 -19.05 -17.04 -10.92
N ILE A 640 -19.21 -17.11 -9.61
CA ILE A 640 -20.45 -16.73 -8.91
C ILE A 640 -20.22 -15.35 -8.30
N PRO A 641 -20.85 -14.29 -8.86
CA PRO A 641 -20.69 -12.94 -8.32
C PRO A 641 -21.37 -12.83 -6.96
N MET A 642 -20.64 -12.35 -5.96
CA MET A 642 -21.15 -12.10 -4.62
C MET A 642 -21.16 -10.59 -4.39
N ASN A 643 -22.34 -9.94 -4.40
CA ASN A 643 -22.49 -8.48 -4.40
C ASN A 643 -21.76 -7.73 -3.27
N PHE A 644 -21.54 -8.35 -2.12
CA PHE A 644 -20.90 -7.74 -0.95
C PHE A 644 -19.64 -8.49 -0.46
N LEU A 645 -19.32 -9.63 -1.08
CA LEU A 645 -18.18 -10.48 -0.77
C LEU A 645 -17.32 -10.68 -2.04
N PRO A 646 -16.06 -11.11 -1.91
CA PRO A 646 -15.28 -11.52 -3.08
C PRO A 646 -16.00 -12.59 -3.89
N ASP A 647 -15.89 -12.50 -5.21
CA ASP A 647 -16.48 -13.48 -6.12
C ASP A 647 -15.99 -14.90 -5.82
N VAL A 648 -16.89 -15.87 -5.84
CA VAL A 648 -16.57 -17.29 -5.62
C VAL A 648 -16.36 -17.97 -6.97
N TYR A 649 -15.28 -18.74 -7.09
CA TYR A 649 -14.98 -19.53 -8.26
C TYR A 649 -15.16 -21.01 -7.95
N VAL A 650 -16.10 -21.66 -8.64
CA VAL A 650 -16.43 -23.09 -8.47
C VAL A 650 -15.99 -23.85 -9.70
N THR A 651 -15.36 -25.01 -9.51
CA THR A 651 -14.96 -25.89 -10.62
C THR A 651 -16.17 -26.22 -11.49
N CYS A 652 -16.03 -26.12 -12.81
CA CYS A 652 -17.11 -26.41 -13.76
C CYS A 652 -17.51 -27.89 -13.71
N ASP A 653 -18.76 -28.18 -13.42
CA ASP A 653 -19.29 -29.55 -13.29
C ASP A 653 -19.25 -30.33 -14.62
N VAL A 654 -19.32 -29.64 -15.75
CA VAL A 654 -19.36 -30.26 -17.09
C VAL A 654 -17.96 -30.72 -17.52
N CYS A 655 -16.95 -29.84 -17.44
CA CYS A 655 -15.61 -30.18 -17.86
C CYS A 655 -14.68 -30.55 -16.70
N LYS A 656 -15.13 -30.48 -15.45
CA LYS A 656 -14.35 -30.79 -14.24
C LYS A 656 -12.96 -30.11 -14.23
N GLY A 657 -12.93 -28.85 -14.66
CA GLY A 657 -11.68 -28.05 -14.69
C GLY A 657 -10.85 -28.20 -15.95
N THR A 658 -11.09 -29.18 -16.84
CA THR A 658 -10.26 -29.45 -18.03
C THR A 658 -10.34 -28.37 -19.12
N ARG A 659 -11.34 -27.48 -19.08
CA ARG A 659 -11.59 -26.37 -20.01
C ARG A 659 -12.05 -26.76 -21.43
N PHE A 660 -11.97 -28.03 -21.81
CA PHE A 660 -12.31 -28.54 -23.16
C PHE A 660 -13.57 -29.39 -23.14
N ASN A 661 -14.16 -29.61 -24.31
CA ASN A 661 -15.23 -30.57 -24.50
C ASN A 661 -14.66 -32.00 -24.66
N ALA A 662 -15.48 -33.00 -24.43
CA ALA A 662 -15.08 -34.42 -24.49
C ALA A 662 -14.47 -34.84 -25.84
N GLU A 663 -15.06 -34.38 -26.95
CA GLU A 663 -14.57 -34.72 -28.28
C GLU A 663 -13.15 -34.22 -28.58
N THR A 664 -12.75 -33.08 -28.00
CA THR A 664 -11.38 -32.56 -28.12
C THR A 664 -10.42 -33.39 -27.26
N LEU A 665 -10.86 -33.86 -26.09
CA LEU A 665 -10.08 -34.68 -25.17
C LEU A 665 -9.83 -36.11 -25.70
N ASP A 666 -10.66 -36.61 -26.64
CA ASP A 666 -10.45 -37.89 -27.32
C ASP A 666 -9.15 -37.93 -28.16
N VAL A 667 -8.68 -36.78 -28.61
CA VAL A 667 -7.43 -36.71 -29.41
C VAL A 667 -6.23 -36.76 -28.47
N LYS A 668 -5.35 -37.74 -28.72
CA LYS A 668 -4.16 -37.98 -27.89
C LYS A 668 -2.88 -37.88 -28.69
N TYR A 669 -1.83 -37.35 -28.07
CA TYR A 669 -0.46 -37.38 -28.52
C TYR A 669 0.37 -38.12 -27.44
N LYS A 670 1.11 -39.16 -27.82
CA LYS A 670 1.83 -40.08 -26.90
C LYS A 670 0.98 -40.54 -25.70
N GLY A 671 -0.32 -40.77 -25.90
CA GLY A 671 -1.22 -41.24 -24.87
C GLY A 671 -1.88 -40.14 -24.01
N ALA A 672 -1.42 -38.91 -24.03
CA ALA A 672 -1.95 -37.77 -23.31
C ALA A 672 -2.84 -36.87 -24.18
N ASN A 673 -3.97 -36.38 -23.65
CA ASN A 673 -4.81 -35.38 -24.31
C ASN A 673 -4.31 -33.95 -24.02
N ILE A 674 -4.93 -32.96 -24.62
CA ILE A 674 -4.49 -31.56 -24.46
C ILE A 674 -4.63 -31.04 -23.04
N ALA A 675 -5.61 -31.50 -22.26
CA ALA A 675 -5.81 -31.11 -20.86
C ALA A 675 -4.72 -31.77 -19.97
N ASP A 676 -4.43 -33.06 -20.22
CA ASP A 676 -3.33 -33.76 -19.52
C ASP A 676 -2.01 -33.01 -19.71
N VAL A 677 -1.72 -32.56 -20.94
CA VAL A 677 -0.50 -31.79 -21.26
C VAL A 677 -0.49 -30.41 -20.52
N LEU A 678 -1.62 -29.72 -20.43
CA LEU A 678 -1.69 -28.48 -19.71
C LEU A 678 -1.55 -28.65 -18.17
N SER A 679 -1.88 -29.81 -17.64
CA SER A 679 -1.69 -30.16 -16.22
C SER A 679 -0.27 -30.68 -15.91
N MET A 680 0.59 -30.83 -16.93
CA MET A 680 1.97 -31.23 -16.70
C MET A 680 2.77 -30.04 -16.14
N PRO A 681 3.58 -30.24 -15.09
CA PRO A 681 4.65 -29.33 -14.74
C PRO A 681 5.63 -29.13 -15.91
N VAL A 682 6.30 -27.99 -15.96
CA VAL A 682 7.28 -27.67 -17.03
C VAL A 682 8.35 -28.76 -17.13
N ASP A 683 8.83 -29.30 -16.02
CA ASP A 683 9.85 -30.36 -16.02
C ASP A 683 9.34 -31.65 -16.66
N GLU A 684 8.13 -32.09 -16.33
CA GLU A 684 7.48 -33.26 -16.93
C GLU A 684 7.20 -33.02 -18.43
N ALA A 685 6.74 -31.81 -18.77
CA ALA A 685 6.50 -31.44 -20.18
C ALA A 685 7.81 -31.37 -20.99
N LEU A 686 8.93 -30.98 -20.39
CA LEU A 686 10.25 -30.96 -21.03
C LEU A 686 10.70 -32.36 -21.45
N GLU A 687 10.49 -33.35 -20.60
CA GLU A 687 10.74 -34.76 -20.91
C GLU A 687 9.76 -35.29 -21.94
N PHE A 688 8.47 -35.00 -21.79
CA PHE A 688 7.42 -35.43 -22.71
C PHE A 688 7.65 -34.95 -24.16
N PHE A 689 8.09 -33.69 -24.31
CA PHE A 689 8.38 -33.08 -25.60
C PHE A 689 9.88 -33.12 -26.00
N ALA A 690 10.69 -33.99 -25.42
CA ALA A 690 12.13 -34.09 -25.68
C ALA A 690 12.49 -34.19 -27.19
N ASN A 691 11.60 -34.81 -27.96
CA ASN A 691 11.79 -35.01 -29.43
C ASN A 691 11.17 -33.88 -30.30
N VAL A 692 10.66 -32.80 -29.67
CA VAL A 692 10.08 -31.65 -30.39
C VAL A 692 10.95 -30.41 -30.09
N PRO A 693 11.98 -30.12 -30.93
CA PRO A 693 13.03 -29.14 -30.60
C PRO A 693 12.50 -27.75 -30.25
N THR A 694 11.48 -27.27 -30.96
CA THR A 694 10.90 -25.93 -30.71
C THR A 694 10.24 -25.84 -29.36
N ILE A 695 9.40 -26.83 -28.98
CA ILE A 695 8.74 -26.86 -27.67
C ILE A 695 9.79 -27.06 -26.58
N LYS A 696 10.71 -28.01 -26.76
CA LYS A 696 11.79 -28.28 -25.81
C LYS A 696 12.60 -27.04 -25.47
N ARG A 697 13.03 -26.25 -26.48
CA ARG A 697 13.80 -25.04 -26.25
C ARG A 697 13.04 -24.02 -25.36
N MET A 698 11.73 -23.81 -25.61
CA MET A 698 10.93 -22.87 -24.84
C MET A 698 10.71 -23.34 -23.39
N LEU A 699 10.48 -24.65 -23.21
CA LEU A 699 10.33 -25.25 -21.90
C LEU A 699 11.65 -25.25 -21.12
N GLN A 700 12.79 -25.43 -21.79
CA GLN A 700 14.12 -25.37 -21.17
C GLN A 700 14.39 -24.00 -20.52
N VAL A 701 14.01 -22.93 -21.21
CA VAL A 701 14.17 -21.59 -20.63
C VAL A 701 13.30 -21.41 -19.36
N LEU A 702 12.07 -21.93 -19.34
CA LEU A 702 11.22 -21.92 -18.16
C LEU A 702 11.83 -22.73 -17.00
N HIS A 703 12.42 -23.89 -17.31
CA HIS A 703 13.17 -24.68 -16.33
C HIS A 703 14.37 -23.91 -15.78
N ASP A 704 15.16 -23.28 -16.66
CA ASP A 704 16.39 -22.54 -16.30
C ASP A 704 16.13 -21.35 -15.36
N VAL A 705 14.96 -20.69 -15.49
CA VAL A 705 14.54 -19.62 -14.55
C VAL A 705 13.92 -20.15 -13.26
N GLY A 706 13.95 -21.46 -13.01
CA GLY A 706 13.44 -22.09 -11.79
C GLY A 706 11.91 -22.24 -11.74
N LEU A 707 11.22 -22.34 -12.90
CA LEU A 707 9.77 -22.52 -12.99
C LEU A 707 9.39 -23.96 -13.39
N GLY A 708 10.28 -24.93 -13.18
CA GLY A 708 10.09 -26.33 -13.56
C GLY A 708 8.88 -27.00 -12.91
N TYR A 709 8.50 -26.55 -11.73
CA TYR A 709 7.40 -27.11 -10.95
C TYR A 709 6.00 -26.62 -11.36
N ILE A 710 5.90 -25.51 -12.10
CA ILE A 710 4.63 -24.88 -12.45
C ILE A 710 3.96 -25.63 -13.60
N GLU A 711 2.65 -25.89 -13.51
CA GLU A 711 1.88 -26.49 -14.57
C GLU A 711 1.71 -25.55 -15.77
N LEU A 712 1.81 -26.05 -17.00
CA LEU A 712 1.67 -25.26 -18.22
C LEU A 712 0.32 -24.50 -18.29
N GLY A 713 -0.75 -25.09 -17.76
CA GLY A 713 -2.10 -24.55 -17.75
C GLY A 713 -2.47 -23.80 -16.47
N GLN A 714 -1.55 -23.64 -15.50
CA GLN A 714 -1.81 -22.91 -14.27
C GLN A 714 -2.24 -21.49 -14.56
N SER A 715 -3.32 -21.05 -13.93
CA SER A 715 -3.90 -19.72 -14.16
C SER A 715 -2.98 -18.60 -13.65
N ALA A 716 -2.79 -17.57 -14.47
CA ALA A 716 -1.87 -16.46 -14.18
C ALA A 716 -2.20 -15.68 -12.89
N ASN A 717 -3.47 -15.67 -12.48
CA ASN A 717 -3.89 -15.00 -11.23
C ASN A 717 -3.51 -15.77 -9.95
N THR A 718 -3.01 -17.00 -10.08
CA THR A 718 -2.51 -17.80 -8.95
C THR A 718 -1.01 -17.63 -8.70
N PHE A 719 -0.30 -16.94 -9.59
CA PHE A 719 1.14 -16.75 -9.46
C PHE A 719 1.49 -15.74 -8.36
N SER A 720 2.62 -15.96 -7.72
CA SER A 720 3.30 -14.93 -6.95
C SER A 720 3.88 -13.85 -7.88
N GLY A 721 4.18 -12.65 -7.33
CA GLY A 721 4.83 -11.60 -8.11
C GLY A 721 6.15 -12.06 -8.74
N GLY A 722 6.99 -12.76 -7.99
CA GLY A 722 8.26 -13.30 -8.48
C GLY A 722 8.10 -14.39 -9.54
N GLU A 723 7.07 -15.25 -9.46
CA GLU A 723 6.76 -16.21 -10.51
C GLU A 723 6.36 -15.52 -11.82
N ALA A 724 5.47 -14.52 -11.73
CA ALA A 724 5.04 -13.73 -12.88
C ALA A 724 6.24 -13.04 -13.57
N GLN A 725 7.13 -12.47 -12.78
CA GLN A 725 8.35 -11.81 -13.25
C GLN A 725 9.29 -12.79 -13.97
N ARG A 726 9.51 -13.98 -13.41
CA ARG A 726 10.33 -15.02 -14.05
C ARG A 726 9.71 -15.55 -15.33
N VAL A 727 8.38 -15.64 -15.44
CA VAL A 727 7.71 -15.98 -16.71
C VAL A 727 7.97 -14.92 -17.77
N LYS A 728 7.92 -13.62 -17.41
CA LYS A 728 8.26 -12.52 -18.33
C LYS A 728 9.71 -12.62 -18.80
N LEU A 729 10.64 -12.88 -17.87
CA LEU A 729 12.05 -13.09 -18.18
C LEU A 729 12.25 -14.28 -19.11
N ALA A 730 11.60 -15.41 -18.83
CA ALA A 730 11.67 -16.59 -19.70
C ALA A 730 11.16 -16.33 -21.11
N TYR A 731 10.08 -15.55 -21.24
CA TYR A 731 9.53 -15.16 -22.54
C TYR A 731 10.54 -14.36 -23.37
N GLU A 732 11.23 -13.40 -22.78
CA GLU A 732 12.23 -12.59 -23.49
C GLU A 732 13.49 -13.41 -23.83
N LEU A 733 13.92 -14.30 -22.96
CA LEU A 733 15.04 -15.20 -23.21
C LEU A 733 14.77 -16.24 -24.33
N ALA A 734 13.53 -16.69 -24.48
CA ALA A 734 13.14 -17.64 -25.50
C ALA A 734 13.18 -17.04 -26.94
N ARG A 735 13.19 -15.70 -27.03
CA ARG A 735 13.28 -14.96 -28.27
C ARG A 735 14.71 -15.06 -28.86
N PRO A 736 14.87 -15.17 -30.16
CA PRO A 736 16.18 -15.11 -30.79
C PRO A 736 16.82 -13.74 -30.54
N ALA A 737 18.12 -13.72 -30.31
CA ALA A 737 18.86 -12.47 -30.19
C ALA A 737 18.63 -11.57 -31.42
N GLY A 738 18.34 -10.29 -31.18
CA GLY A 738 18.22 -9.28 -32.23
C GLY A 738 19.59 -8.92 -32.82
N ARG A 739 19.58 -8.02 -33.79
CA ARG A 739 20.84 -7.44 -34.33
C ARG A 739 21.42 -6.36 -33.40
N LEU A 740 20.58 -5.76 -32.58
CA LEU A 740 20.92 -4.71 -31.62
C LEU A 740 20.68 -5.21 -30.21
N ALA A 741 21.35 -4.61 -29.25
CA ALA A 741 21.22 -4.93 -27.83
C ALA A 741 19.87 -4.45 -27.27
N ASN A 742 19.41 -5.05 -26.18
CA ASN A 742 18.25 -4.58 -25.40
C ASN A 742 18.69 -4.05 -24.06
N ILE A 743 17.84 -3.21 -23.45
CA ILE A 743 17.96 -2.83 -22.05
C ILE A 743 16.85 -3.57 -21.28
N TYR A 744 17.25 -4.37 -20.30
CA TYR A 744 16.34 -5.02 -19.34
C TYR A 744 16.38 -4.27 -18.02
N ILE A 745 15.22 -3.86 -17.53
CA ILE A 745 15.04 -3.25 -16.22
C ILE A 745 14.23 -4.20 -15.36
N MET A 746 14.73 -4.57 -14.18
CA MET A 746 14.08 -5.52 -13.26
C MET A 746 13.96 -4.90 -11.87
N ASP A 747 12.80 -5.08 -11.25
CA ASP A 747 12.53 -4.63 -9.89
C ASP A 747 12.44 -5.83 -8.96
N GLU A 748 13.41 -5.95 -8.02
CA GLU A 748 13.53 -6.99 -7.00
C GLU A 748 13.25 -8.42 -7.51
N PRO A 749 13.99 -8.91 -8.54
CA PRO A 749 13.71 -10.21 -9.14
C PRO A 749 13.99 -11.42 -8.25
N THR A 750 14.67 -11.25 -7.10
CA THR A 750 14.94 -12.34 -6.14
C THR A 750 13.83 -12.54 -5.12
N THR A 751 12.74 -11.76 -5.21
CA THR A 751 11.60 -11.84 -4.29
C THR A 751 11.03 -13.26 -4.22
N GLY A 752 10.97 -13.84 -3.02
CA GLY A 752 10.42 -15.18 -2.77
C GLY A 752 11.29 -16.34 -3.26
N LEU A 753 12.57 -16.10 -3.51
CA LEU A 753 13.50 -17.11 -4.00
C LEU A 753 14.39 -17.69 -2.89
N HIS A 754 14.46 -19.00 -2.86
CA HIS A 754 15.50 -19.72 -2.13
C HIS A 754 16.88 -19.50 -2.76
N PHE A 755 17.97 -19.62 -1.99
CA PHE A 755 19.35 -19.42 -2.44
C PHE A 755 19.69 -20.16 -3.75
N ASP A 756 19.23 -21.40 -3.92
CA ASP A 756 19.46 -22.19 -5.13
C ASP A 756 18.73 -21.60 -6.34
N ASP A 757 17.54 -21.03 -6.15
CA ASP A 757 16.79 -20.37 -7.22
C ASP A 757 17.39 -18.99 -7.54
N VAL A 758 17.94 -18.27 -6.54
CA VAL A 758 18.72 -17.04 -6.76
C VAL A 758 19.94 -17.31 -7.64
N LYS A 759 20.67 -18.40 -7.39
CA LYS A 759 21.79 -18.81 -8.25
C LYS A 759 21.38 -19.02 -9.69
N LYS A 760 20.30 -19.78 -9.94
CA LYS A 760 19.76 -19.99 -11.29
C LYS A 760 19.40 -18.68 -11.98
N LEU A 761 18.77 -17.76 -11.22
CA LEU A 761 18.41 -16.44 -11.75
C LEU A 761 19.64 -15.63 -12.14
N ILE A 762 20.68 -15.60 -11.31
CA ILE A 762 21.96 -14.94 -11.61
C ILE A 762 22.58 -15.53 -12.88
N ASP A 763 22.62 -16.85 -13.01
CA ASP A 763 23.16 -17.53 -14.20
C ASP A 763 22.38 -17.12 -15.47
N VAL A 764 21.07 -16.94 -15.37
CA VAL A 764 20.21 -16.47 -16.46
C VAL A 764 20.51 -15.01 -16.82
N ILE A 765 20.64 -14.13 -15.80
CA ILE A 765 20.96 -12.71 -15.99
C ILE A 765 22.33 -12.57 -16.66
N GLN A 766 23.32 -13.33 -16.23
CA GLN A 766 24.66 -13.31 -16.81
C GLN A 766 24.62 -13.69 -18.30
N ARG A 767 23.81 -14.68 -18.71
CA ARG A 767 23.60 -15.03 -20.13
C ARG A 767 23.01 -13.90 -20.96
N LEU A 768 22.17 -13.03 -20.39
CA LEU A 768 21.67 -11.84 -21.09
C LEU A 768 22.83 -10.87 -21.37
N VAL A 769 23.63 -10.58 -20.36
CA VAL A 769 24.78 -9.67 -20.49
C VAL A 769 25.82 -10.23 -21.47
N GLU A 770 26.08 -11.54 -21.43
CA GLU A 770 26.97 -12.22 -22.38
C GLU A 770 26.53 -12.13 -23.85
N ARG A 771 25.20 -11.93 -24.08
CA ARG A 771 24.66 -11.65 -25.41
C ARG A 771 24.89 -10.19 -25.87
N GLY A 772 25.43 -9.33 -25.00
CA GLY A 772 25.63 -7.91 -25.24
C GLY A 772 24.44 -7.04 -24.82
N ASP A 773 23.46 -7.58 -24.08
CA ASP A 773 22.34 -6.83 -23.54
C ASP A 773 22.77 -6.07 -22.28
N THR A 774 22.12 -4.94 -22.01
CA THR A 774 22.28 -4.19 -20.75
C THR A 774 21.23 -4.66 -19.75
N VAL A 775 21.64 -4.96 -18.52
CA VAL A 775 20.72 -5.36 -17.45
C VAL A 775 20.85 -4.41 -16.27
N ILE A 776 19.75 -3.77 -15.87
CA ILE A 776 19.65 -2.86 -14.75
C ILE A 776 18.68 -3.46 -13.74
N ILE A 777 19.11 -3.67 -12.50
CA ILE A 777 18.32 -4.34 -11.46
C ILE A 777 18.25 -3.46 -10.22
N ILE A 778 17.04 -3.23 -9.71
CA ILE A 778 16.85 -2.72 -8.36
C ILE A 778 16.89 -3.93 -7.43
N GLU A 779 17.84 -3.99 -6.49
CA GLU A 779 18.00 -5.16 -5.63
C GLU A 779 18.60 -4.85 -4.25
N HIS A 780 18.22 -5.74 -3.31
CA HIS A 780 18.74 -5.76 -1.93
C HIS A 780 19.47 -7.05 -1.57
N ASN A 781 19.30 -8.09 -2.39
CA ASN A 781 19.95 -9.39 -2.20
C ASN A 781 21.46 -9.28 -2.45
N LEU A 782 22.25 -9.59 -1.43
CA LEU A 782 23.71 -9.47 -1.49
C LEU A 782 24.37 -10.39 -2.51
N ASP A 783 23.76 -11.53 -2.81
CA ASP A 783 24.28 -12.45 -3.82
C ASP A 783 24.20 -11.86 -5.23
N VAL A 784 23.13 -11.10 -5.52
CA VAL A 784 22.99 -10.36 -6.78
C VAL A 784 23.93 -9.15 -6.78
N ILE A 785 23.96 -8.38 -5.68
CA ILE A 785 24.81 -7.19 -5.56
C ILE A 785 26.28 -7.53 -5.76
N LYS A 786 26.80 -8.59 -5.11
CA LYS A 786 28.20 -9.03 -5.29
C LYS A 786 28.52 -9.61 -6.68
N SER A 787 27.48 -10.01 -7.44
CA SER A 787 27.61 -10.56 -8.80
C SER A 787 27.52 -9.49 -9.89
N ALA A 788 27.25 -8.22 -9.52
CA ALA A 788 27.12 -7.10 -10.45
C ALA A 788 28.47 -6.66 -11.01
N ASP A 789 28.49 -6.12 -12.22
CA ASP A 789 29.66 -5.44 -12.79
C ASP A 789 29.79 -4.01 -12.25
N TYR A 790 28.65 -3.36 -11.99
CA TYR A 790 28.58 -2.00 -11.47
C TYR A 790 27.43 -1.83 -10.48
N ILE A 791 27.63 -1.05 -9.45
CA ILE A 791 26.63 -0.76 -8.42
C ILE A 791 26.39 0.74 -8.36
N ILE A 792 25.14 1.14 -8.15
CA ILE A 792 24.74 2.50 -7.80
C ILE A 792 24.03 2.40 -6.46
N ASP A 793 24.64 2.95 -5.40
CA ASP A 793 24.11 2.92 -4.04
C ASP A 793 23.47 4.26 -3.66
N LEU A 794 22.16 4.24 -3.39
CA LEU A 794 21.38 5.42 -3.01
C LEU A 794 21.13 5.43 -1.49
N GLY A 795 21.22 6.64 -0.92
CA GLY A 795 21.02 6.81 0.52
C GLY A 795 21.16 8.26 0.95
N PRO A 796 21.79 8.50 2.12
CA PRO A 796 22.23 7.52 3.12
C PRO A 796 21.07 6.81 3.85
N GLU A 797 19.90 7.44 3.93
CA GLU A 797 18.69 6.93 4.58
C GLU A 797 17.47 6.98 3.64
N GLY A 798 16.26 6.74 4.16
CA GLY A 798 15.01 6.84 3.41
C GLY A 798 14.36 8.24 3.51
N GLY A 799 13.42 8.51 2.59
CA GLY A 799 12.63 9.74 2.57
C GLY A 799 13.46 11.02 2.39
N GLU A 800 13.19 12.05 3.18
CA GLU A 800 13.87 13.35 3.10
C GLU A 800 15.38 13.27 3.42
N ARG A 801 15.80 12.26 4.19
CA ARG A 801 17.21 12.02 4.52
C ARG A 801 17.94 11.16 3.48
N GLY A 802 17.21 10.66 2.48
CA GLY A 802 17.74 9.92 1.33
C GLY A 802 17.86 10.79 0.08
N GLY A 803 17.82 10.14 -1.07
CA GLY A 803 17.80 10.80 -2.37
C GLY A 803 19.15 11.27 -2.88
N GLU A 804 20.25 10.80 -2.30
CA GLU A 804 21.62 11.10 -2.72
C GLU A 804 22.31 9.82 -3.23
N ILE A 805 23.30 9.97 -4.07
CA ILE A 805 24.18 8.88 -4.45
C ILE A 805 25.29 8.78 -3.41
N VAL A 806 25.30 7.67 -2.67
CA VAL A 806 26.32 7.41 -1.64
C VAL A 806 27.60 6.88 -2.25
N ALA A 807 27.47 5.96 -3.21
CA ALA A 807 28.60 5.36 -3.90
C ALA A 807 28.21 4.84 -5.29
N CYS A 808 29.19 4.83 -6.20
CA CYS A 808 29.08 4.19 -7.51
C CYS A 808 30.40 3.52 -7.83
N GLY A 809 30.38 2.31 -8.38
CA GLY A 809 31.59 1.57 -8.76
C GLY A 809 31.37 0.08 -8.77
N THR A 810 32.45 -0.69 -8.85
CA THR A 810 32.42 -2.15 -8.71
C THR A 810 32.10 -2.54 -7.26
N PRO A 811 31.59 -3.76 -6.99
CA PRO A 811 31.38 -4.25 -5.63
C PRO A 811 32.61 -4.12 -4.72
N GLU A 812 33.80 -4.33 -5.26
CA GLU A 812 35.06 -4.22 -4.55
C GLU A 812 35.35 -2.77 -4.14
N GLU A 813 35.16 -1.81 -5.07
CA GLU A 813 35.33 -0.37 -4.78
C GLU A 813 34.35 0.11 -3.71
N ILE A 814 33.07 -0.27 -3.84
CA ILE A 814 32.03 0.13 -2.89
C ILE A 814 32.30 -0.44 -1.49
N SER A 815 32.81 -1.66 -1.37
CA SER A 815 33.09 -2.29 -0.08
C SER A 815 34.01 -1.47 0.84
N HIS A 816 34.74 -0.50 0.29
CA HIS A 816 35.64 0.41 1.01
C HIS A 816 34.99 1.74 1.44
N VAL A 817 33.75 2.02 1.04
CA VAL A 817 33.06 3.27 1.36
C VAL A 817 32.51 3.22 2.80
N GLU A 818 32.97 4.11 3.67
CA GLU A 818 32.63 4.07 5.11
C GLU A 818 31.16 4.39 5.41
N ASN A 819 30.53 5.30 4.65
CA ASN A 819 29.20 5.81 4.92
C ASN A 819 28.08 5.05 4.18
N SER A 820 28.37 3.88 3.61
CA SER A 820 27.39 3.04 2.91
C SER A 820 27.01 1.82 3.74
N TYR A 821 25.73 1.63 3.99
CA TYR A 821 25.22 0.39 4.60
C TYR A 821 25.43 -0.83 3.70
N THR A 822 25.33 -0.65 2.37
CA THR A 822 25.63 -1.67 1.38
C THR A 822 27.09 -2.08 1.44
N ALA A 823 28.02 -1.12 1.57
CA ALA A 823 29.45 -1.39 1.73
C ALA A 823 29.75 -2.23 2.99
N GLN A 824 29.11 -1.88 4.11
CA GLN A 824 29.28 -2.62 5.36
C GLN A 824 28.86 -4.09 5.21
N ALA A 825 27.76 -4.35 4.51
CA ALA A 825 27.26 -5.69 4.22
C ALA A 825 28.21 -6.45 3.27
N LEU A 826 28.67 -5.82 2.19
CA LEU A 826 29.60 -6.42 1.21
C LEU A 826 30.98 -6.75 1.81
N LYS A 827 31.47 -5.95 2.73
CA LYS A 827 32.76 -6.13 3.37
C LYS A 827 32.94 -7.49 4.07
N ALA A 828 31.83 -8.07 4.55
CA ALA A 828 31.79 -9.39 5.14
C ALA A 828 31.90 -10.53 4.11
N LEU A 829 31.47 -10.28 2.86
CA LEU A 829 31.35 -11.28 1.80
C LEU A 829 32.50 -11.24 0.79
N CYS A 830 33.16 -10.09 0.61
CA CYS A 830 34.28 -9.91 -0.29
C CYS A 830 35.66 -10.23 0.33
N LYS A 831 35.69 -10.72 1.59
CA LYS A 831 36.85 -11.32 2.24
C LYS A 831 36.98 -12.79 1.88
#